data_6dfa80ff2f09276b1c2c58299a7cf25a
#
_entry.id   6dfa80ff2f09276b1c2c58299a7cf25a
#
_cell.length_a   1.000
_cell.length_b   1.000
_cell.length_c   1.000
_cell.angle_alpha   90.00
_cell.angle_beta   90.00
_cell.angle_gamma   90.00
#
_symmetry.space_group_name_H-M   'P 1'
#
loop_
_entity.id
_entity.type
_entity.pdbx_description
1 polymer ?
#
loop_
_entity_poly.entity_id
_entity_poly.type
_entity_poly.pdbx_seq_one_letter_code
_entity_poly.pdbx_strand_id
1 'polypeptide(L)'
;MKRYLIPLAAMLCTVACNAPKPSPAIPADKAVEAKVESVLKKMSLEEKAGQLVQLNISLLEDETHEAIDPAKLEVILGQYKVGSILNVMHDAAHSREETAAMIRQIQEKSMELIGIPCIYGMDMIHGATYLTDGSFYPQEINLGATFNPVYARMMGKAMAYETRAAQVPWVFSPVMDLGRDPRWPRLWESFGEDPYLQAVMAREETLALQGSDPNHVGLENVAVSLKHFMGYGVPHTGKDRTPAYIAENDLREKYFAPFLECFRAGALTAMVNSASINGVPTHANAILLTGWVKEQLNWDGLFVTDWADIDNLYVRDHVAADKKEALALGINAGIDMIMDPYDPTCCTAIVELVKEGKISKARLNDAVRRVLRLKVRLGLFDKPTWDKEYTEFATPAFAHESFDAAVESEVLLKNEGGILPLAEHKKIFVTGPNANSLRALNGGWSYRWQGSADEFAPQYNTILEALQSRFLHVTYEPGVVYDETPMAWQNEDASGIAKAVAAARGADVIIACVGENSYCETPGNMDDLNLSAHQKALVRGLATLGKPIVLVLNEGRPRLIGDIEPLCAAVVDVMLPSNHGGNALAALLSGDRNFSGKLPFTYSKHINALHTYDYKVSEHRETMEGSYNYDAVMDVQWPFGYGLSYTSFAYSNLKVSADSFKAGDVLKVAVDVTNTGKRTGKEAVLLYSSDLVASLIPDVKRLRGFEKIELQPGETHTVHFELPASALAFVGADGKWRLEAGDFRLSCGGLGVMVKCSETKVWDTPNI
;
A
#
# COMPACT_ATOMS: atom_id res chain seq x y z
N MET A 1 34.65 4.01 -35.55
CA MET A 1 33.35 4.03 -36.25
C MET A 1 32.53 5.18 -35.68
N LYS A 2 32.17 6.15 -36.48
CA LYS A 2 31.48 7.37 -36.05
C LYS A 2 30.04 7.02 -35.63
N ARG A 3 29.67 7.29 -34.39
CA ARG A 3 28.28 7.18 -33.89
C ARG A 3 27.48 8.37 -34.46
N TYR A 4 26.44 8.08 -35.21
CA TYR A 4 25.41 9.06 -35.59
C TYR A 4 24.47 9.24 -34.40
N LEU A 5 24.62 10.35 -33.69
CA LEU A 5 23.62 10.89 -32.79
C LEU A 5 22.53 11.53 -33.66
N ILE A 6 21.35 10.95 -33.68
CA ILE A 6 20.14 11.56 -34.23
C ILE A 6 19.58 12.51 -33.18
N PRO A 7 19.47 13.80 -33.42
CA PRO A 7 18.82 14.73 -32.51
C PRO A 7 17.28 14.63 -32.69
N LEU A 8 16.62 13.86 -31.85
CA LEU A 8 15.15 13.79 -31.80
C LEU A 8 14.56 14.71 -30.71
N ALA A 9 15.15 15.87 -30.49
CA ALA A 9 14.76 16.78 -29.41
C ALA A 9 14.46 18.21 -29.87
N ALA A 10 13.90 18.41 -31.06
CA ALA A 10 13.67 19.77 -31.54
C ALA A 10 12.38 19.96 -32.34
N MET A 11 11.25 19.32 -31.95
CA MET A 11 9.99 19.61 -32.66
C MET A 11 8.72 19.52 -31.80
N LEU A 12 8.78 19.81 -30.50
CA LEU A 12 7.61 19.84 -29.61
C LEU A 12 7.48 21.11 -28.75
N CYS A 13 8.16 22.19 -29.06
CA CYS A 13 8.17 23.41 -28.23
C CYS A 13 7.52 24.64 -28.82
N THR A 14 6.48 24.57 -29.64
CA THR A 14 5.87 25.82 -30.18
C THR A 14 4.33 25.91 -30.18
N VAL A 15 3.60 25.03 -29.50
CA VAL A 15 2.11 25.17 -29.41
C VAL A 15 1.57 25.25 -27.99
N ALA A 16 2.40 25.22 -26.96
CA ALA A 16 1.93 25.20 -25.54
C ALA A 16 1.76 26.60 -24.89
N CYS A 17 1.70 27.69 -25.65
CA CYS A 17 1.80 29.04 -25.06
C CYS A 17 0.49 29.74 -24.65
N ASN A 18 -0.71 29.15 -24.75
CA ASN A 18 -1.95 29.87 -24.38
C ASN A 18 -3.06 29.04 -23.72
N ALA A 19 -2.82 27.83 -23.29
CA ALA A 19 -3.80 27.16 -22.40
C ALA A 19 -3.66 27.71 -20.97
N PRO A 20 -4.74 28.04 -20.26
CA PRO A 20 -4.67 28.40 -18.87
C PRO A 20 -4.03 27.25 -18.10
N LYS A 21 -3.03 27.57 -17.24
CA LYS A 21 -2.44 26.55 -16.38
C LYS A 21 -3.55 25.93 -15.52
N PRO A 22 -3.55 24.60 -15.33
CA PRO A 22 -4.50 23.97 -14.44
C PRO A 22 -4.39 24.59 -13.03
N SER A 23 -5.49 24.59 -12.29
CA SER A 23 -5.46 24.99 -10.87
C SER A 23 -4.47 24.11 -10.13
N PRO A 24 -3.59 24.68 -9.28
CA PRO A 24 -2.63 23.90 -8.54
C PRO A 24 -3.33 22.90 -7.61
N ALA A 25 -2.79 21.69 -7.51
CA ALA A 25 -3.28 20.68 -6.58
C ALA A 25 -3.24 21.17 -5.13
N ILE A 26 -2.21 21.97 -4.78
CA ILE A 26 -2.09 22.64 -3.48
C ILE A 26 -2.15 24.17 -3.75
N PRO A 27 -3.16 24.89 -3.22
CA PRO A 27 -3.22 26.34 -3.36
C PRO A 27 -1.99 27.00 -2.74
N ALA A 28 -1.36 27.93 -3.45
CA ALA A 28 -0.18 28.62 -2.95
C ALA A 28 -0.53 29.53 -1.76
N ASP A 29 0.22 29.41 -0.66
CA ASP A 29 0.16 30.32 0.48
C ASP A 29 1.26 31.37 0.40
N LYS A 30 0.88 32.67 0.47
CA LYS A 30 1.83 33.79 0.34
C LYS A 30 2.87 33.87 1.46
N ALA A 31 2.49 33.46 2.67
CA ALA A 31 3.39 33.50 3.82
C ALA A 31 4.42 32.39 3.73
N VAL A 32 3.97 31.19 3.35
CA VAL A 32 4.84 30.04 3.07
C VAL A 32 5.86 30.40 1.99
N GLU A 33 5.42 30.92 0.84
CA GLU A 33 6.32 31.27 -0.27
C GLU A 33 7.30 32.40 0.12
N ALA A 34 6.85 33.42 0.84
CA ALA A 34 7.72 34.49 1.32
C ALA A 34 8.81 33.97 2.27
N LYS A 35 8.48 33.04 3.16
CA LYS A 35 9.45 32.41 4.07
C LYS A 35 10.46 31.58 3.27
N VAL A 36 10.01 30.73 2.34
CA VAL A 36 10.85 29.91 1.46
C VAL A 36 11.87 30.79 0.70
N GLU A 37 11.41 31.84 0.02
CA GLU A 37 12.29 32.73 -0.73
C GLU A 37 13.27 33.50 0.16
N SER A 38 12.85 33.88 1.36
CA SER A 38 13.71 34.55 2.35
C SER A 38 14.87 33.66 2.80
N VAL A 39 14.62 32.34 2.99
CA VAL A 39 15.67 31.37 3.35
C VAL A 39 16.55 31.10 2.15
N LEU A 40 15.97 30.75 1.00
CA LEU A 40 16.68 30.37 -0.23
C LEU A 40 17.70 31.42 -0.67
N LYS A 41 17.37 32.72 -0.55
CA LYS A 41 18.26 33.83 -0.93
C LYS A 41 19.55 33.91 -0.09
N LYS A 42 19.52 33.40 1.14
CA LYS A 42 20.68 33.45 2.06
C LYS A 42 21.57 32.24 1.93
N MET A 43 21.09 31.16 1.31
CA MET A 43 21.79 29.87 1.25
C MET A 43 22.97 29.92 0.26
N SER A 44 24.10 29.39 0.70
CA SER A 44 25.24 29.06 -0.15
C SER A 44 24.92 27.93 -1.13
N LEU A 45 25.79 27.67 -2.09
CA LEU A 45 25.62 26.55 -3.02
C LEU A 45 25.70 25.22 -2.29
N GLU A 46 26.62 25.10 -1.31
CA GLU A 46 26.85 23.94 -0.49
C GLU A 46 25.61 23.62 0.39
N GLU A 47 25.02 24.63 1.01
CA GLU A 47 23.77 24.46 1.77
C GLU A 47 22.62 24.02 0.89
N LYS A 48 22.50 24.58 -0.32
CA LYS A 48 21.49 24.15 -1.29
C LYS A 48 21.66 22.69 -1.72
N ALA A 49 22.89 22.26 -1.98
CA ALA A 49 23.18 20.89 -2.36
C ALA A 49 22.88 19.91 -1.22
N GLY A 50 23.28 20.25 0.03
CA GLY A 50 23.01 19.42 1.20
C GLY A 50 21.52 19.22 1.48
N GLN A 51 20.68 20.23 1.20
CA GLN A 51 19.22 20.09 1.39
C GLN A 51 18.58 19.07 0.45
N LEU A 52 19.23 18.67 -0.62
CA LEU A 52 18.73 17.65 -1.54
C LEU A 52 19.10 16.22 -1.12
N VAL A 53 19.84 16.02 -0.04
CA VAL A 53 20.35 14.71 0.36
C VAL A 53 19.69 14.25 1.66
N GLN A 54 19.27 12.99 1.66
CA GLN A 54 18.73 12.27 2.81
C GLN A 54 19.63 11.06 3.10
N LEU A 55 20.09 10.92 4.35
CA LEU A 55 20.99 9.88 4.80
C LEU A 55 20.36 9.01 5.89
N ASN A 56 20.83 7.75 5.99
CA ASN A 56 20.43 6.85 7.05
C ASN A 56 21.06 7.27 8.39
N ILE A 57 20.29 7.16 9.46
CA ILE A 57 20.72 7.44 10.83
C ILE A 57 21.95 6.64 11.25
N SER A 58 22.17 5.44 10.70
CA SER A 58 23.34 4.60 10.98
C SER A 58 24.69 5.29 10.73
N LEU A 59 24.72 6.29 9.85
CA LEU A 59 25.91 7.13 9.65
C LEU A 59 26.24 8.03 10.85
N LEU A 60 25.29 8.22 11.75
CA LEU A 60 25.42 9.05 12.95
C LEU A 60 25.63 8.22 14.21
N GLU A 61 25.47 6.90 14.17
CA GLU A 61 25.59 6.02 15.32
C GLU A 61 27.04 5.92 15.82
N ASP A 62 27.19 5.80 17.11
CA ASP A 62 28.49 5.48 17.76
C ASP A 62 28.88 4.01 17.51
N GLU A 63 29.97 3.56 18.12
CA GLU A 63 30.45 2.18 17.97
C GLU A 63 29.56 1.13 18.65
N THR A 64 28.71 1.56 19.57
CA THR A 64 27.73 0.68 20.26
C THR A 64 26.40 0.56 19.51
N HIS A 65 26.14 1.42 18.55
CA HIS A 65 24.88 1.61 17.85
C HIS A 65 23.70 2.05 18.76
N GLU A 66 23.99 2.52 19.98
CA GLU A 66 22.97 2.91 20.95
C GLU A 66 22.83 4.43 21.10
N ALA A 67 23.77 5.21 20.57
CA ALA A 67 23.79 6.66 20.69
C ALA A 67 24.29 7.35 19.41
N ILE A 68 23.98 8.65 19.30
CA ILE A 68 24.53 9.49 18.22
C ILE A 68 25.96 9.92 18.61
N ASP A 69 26.92 9.70 17.69
CA ASP A 69 28.26 10.22 17.76
C ASP A 69 28.27 11.73 17.43
N PRO A 70 28.65 12.61 18.39
CA PRO A 70 28.68 14.05 18.15
C PRO A 70 29.63 14.47 17.03
N ALA A 71 30.75 13.76 16.82
CA ALA A 71 31.71 14.08 15.78
C ALA A 71 31.16 13.75 14.37
N LYS A 72 30.48 12.60 14.22
CA LYS A 72 29.79 12.23 13.00
C LYS A 72 28.66 13.21 12.69
N LEU A 73 27.88 13.61 13.71
CA LEU A 73 26.83 14.60 13.58
C LEU A 73 27.36 15.96 13.09
N GLU A 74 28.51 16.42 13.63
CA GLU A 74 29.18 17.65 13.19
C GLU A 74 29.60 17.58 11.71
N VAL A 75 30.13 16.44 11.27
CA VAL A 75 30.53 16.25 9.86
C VAL A 75 29.30 16.26 8.94
N ILE A 76 28.28 15.48 9.26
CA ILE A 76 27.09 15.35 8.39
C ILE A 76 26.32 16.66 8.28
N LEU A 77 26.03 17.32 9.41
CA LEU A 77 25.24 18.55 9.41
C LEU A 77 26.09 19.81 9.16
N GLY A 78 27.31 19.85 9.70
CA GLY A 78 28.16 21.03 9.59
C GLY A 78 28.95 21.09 8.29
N GLN A 79 29.59 19.99 7.86
CA GLN A 79 30.39 19.97 6.63
C GLN A 79 29.53 19.72 5.40
N TYR A 80 28.71 18.67 5.38
CA TYR A 80 27.88 18.30 4.21
C TYR A 80 26.55 19.03 4.16
N LYS A 81 26.07 19.61 5.27
CA LYS A 81 24.84 20.42 5.38
C LYS A 81 23.58 19.66 4.98
N VAL A 82 23.55 18.36 5.32
CA VAL A 82 22.51 17.41 4.95
C VAL A 82 21.14 17.89 5.43
N GLY A 83 20.16 17.82 4.54
CA GLY A 83 18.83 18.35 4.76
C GLY A 83 17.84 17.38 5.41
N SER A 84 18.13 16.07 5.38
CA SER A 84 17.23 15.04 5.87
C SER A 84 17.97 13.81 6.40
N ILE A 85 17.41 13.20 7.45
CA ILE A 85 17.83 11.90 8.01
C ILE A 85 16.60 10.98 8.04
N LEU A 86 16.82 9.67 7.93
CA LEU A 86 15.74 8.67 7.99
C LEU A 86 16.09 7.41 8.78
N ASN A 87 15.06 6.59 9.02
CA ASN A 87 15.09 5.28 9.67
C ASN A 87 15.27 5.31 11.18
N VAL A 88 15.62 4.16 11.75
CA VAL A 88 15.80 3.91 13.18
C VAL A 88 17.21 3.44 13.48
N MET A 89 17.71 3.80 14.65
CA MET A 89 19.00 3.30 15.14
C MET A 89 18.96 1.79 15.29
N HIS A 90 20.11 1.14 15.06
CA HIS A 90 20.27 -0.30 15.21
C HIS A 90 19.24 -1.13 14.39
N ASP A 91 18.66 -0.55 13.35
CA ASP A 91 17.62 -1.17 12.51
C ASP A 91 16.46 -1.81 13.30
N ALA A 92 16.11 -1.24 14.46
CA ALA A 92 15.06 -1.74 15.34
C ALA A 92 14.21 -0.61 15.93
N ALA A 93 12.96 -0.94 16.28
CA ALA A 93 12.07 0.00 16.96
C ALA A 93 12.62 0.41 18.33
N HIS A 94 12.41 1.67 18.68
CA HIS A 94 12.69 2.27 19.98
C HIS A 94 11.41 2.81 20.62
N SER A 95 11.47 3.15 21.90
CA SER A 95 10.37 3.85 22.54
C SER A 95 10.19 5.26 21.94
N ARG A 96 9.00 5.83 22.11
CA ARG A 96 8.69 7.21 21.73
C ARG A 96 9.72 8.20 22.33
N GLU A 97 10.08 8.02 23.60
CA GLU A 97 10.99 8.90 24.33
C GLU A 97 12.42 8.85 23.76
N GLU A 98 12.94 7.65 23.48
CA GLU A 98 14.28 7.45 22.89
C GLU A 98 14.34 8.06 21.49
N THR A 99 13.36 7.77 20.65
CA THR A 99 13.25 8.34 19.30
C THR A 99 13.17 9.86 19.35
N ALA A 100 12.35 10.42 20.23
CA ALA A 100 12.21 11.87 20.38
C ALA A 100 13.51 12.51 20.87
N ALA A 101 14.25 11.91 21.80
CA ALA A 101 15.51 12.44 22.31
C ALA A 101 16.57 12.50 21.21
N MET A 102 16.70 11.43 20.43
CA MET A 102 17.59 11.34 19.28
C MET A 102 17.31 12.43 18.23
N ILE A 103 16.05 12.60 17.84
CA ILE A 103 15.66 13.59 16.82
C ILE A 103 15.86 15.03 17.32
N ARG A 104 15.60 15.31 18.60
CA ARG A 104 15.91 16.61 19.21
C ARG A 104 17.39 16.95 19.10
N GLN A 105 18.27 16.01 19.40
CA GLN A 105 19.72 16.21 19.28
C GLN A 105 20.14 16.57 17.85
N ILE A 106 19.57 15.89 16.83
CA ILE A 106 19.81 16.19 15.42
C ILE A 106 19.30 17.60 15.07
N GLN A 107 18.11 17.95 15.51
CA GLN A 107 17.50 19.25 15.21
C GLN A 107 18.27 20.41 15.87
N GLU A 108 18.64 20.29 17.14
CA GLU A 108 19.42 21.30 17.87
C GLU A 108 20.73 21.55 17.16
N LYS A 109 21.43 20.48 16.77
CA LYS A 109 22.71 20.58 16.07
C LYS A 109 22.58 21.18 14.66
N SER A 110 21.54 20.81 13.92
CA SER A 110 21.26 21.39 12.61
C SER A 110 21.00 22.90 12.69
N MET A 111 20.20 23.33 13.68
CA MET A 111 19.92 24.75 13.90
C MET A 111 21.16 25.53 14.36
N GLU A 112 22.01 24.93 15.19
CA GLU A 112 23.28 25.52 15.64
C GLU A 112 24.23 25.75 14.45
N LEU A 113 24.44 24.73 13.61
CA LEU A 113 25.48 24.74 12.57
C LEU A 113 25.08 25.48 11.30
N ILE A 114 23.82 25.35 10.86
CA ILE A 114 23.38 25.89 9.56
C ILE A 114 22.11 26.75 9.64
N GLY A 115 21.41 26.78 10.77
CA GLY A 115 20.15 27.55 10.92
C GLY A 115 19.00 27.07 10.05
N ILE A 116 19.07 25.84 9.53
CA ILE A 116 18.04 25.19 8.72
C ILE A 116 17.69 23.87 9.42
N PRO A 117 16.40 23.62 9.76
CA PRO A 117 16.01 22.39 10.42
C PRO A 117 16.25 21.17 9.53
N CYS A 118 16.77 20.08 10.09
CA CYS A 118 16.85 18.78 9.42
C CYS A 118 15.46 18.13 9.43
N ILE A 119 14.96 17.62 8.29
CA ILE A 119 13.70 16.86 8.29
C ILE A 119 13.97 15.39 8.55
N TYR A 120 13.21 14.78 9.47
CA TYR A 120 13.32 13.37 9.78
C TYR A 120 12.18 12.58 9.15
N GLY A 121 12.51 11.51 8.40
CA GLY A 121 11.55 10.62 7.75
C GLY A 121 11.60 9.19 8.30
N MET A 122 10.46 8.49 8.30
CA MET A 122 10.38 7.12 8.81
C MET A 122 9.31 6.30 8.08
N ASP A 123 9.59 4.99 7.89
CA ASP A 123 8.67 4.01 7.30
C ASP A 123 7.63 3.53 8.32
N MET A 124 6.69 4.40 8.67
CA MET A 124 5.49 4.03 9.42
C MET A 124 4.43 3.58 8.41
N ILE A 125 4.15 2.28 8.33
CA ILE A 125 3.31 1.71 7.25
C ILE A 125 1.90 1.39 7.74
N HIS A 126 1.76 0.57 8.77
CA HIS A 126 0.45 0.17 9.28
C HIS A 126 0.23 0.57 10.75
N GLY A 127 0.55 1.80 11.05
CA GLY A 127 0.57 2.41 12.40
C GLY A 127 1.95 2.94 12.74
N ALA A 128 2.21 3.25 14.02
CA ALA A 128 3.50 3.73 14.49
C ALA A 128 4.50 2.56 14.67
N THR A 129 4.78 1.85 13.59
CA THR A 129 5.35 0.49 13.59
C THR A 129 6.83 0.40 13.94
N TYR A 130 7.52 1.53 14.02
CA TYR A 130 8.90 1.62 14.53
C TYR A 130 8.97 2.24 15.93
N LEU A 131 7.84 2.28 16.65
CA LEU A 131 7.81 2.60 18.08
C LEU A 131 7.43 1.34 18.87
N THR A 132 8.24 0.96 19.88
CA THR A 132 7.97 -0.24 20.70
C THR A 132 6.71 -0.13 21.53
N ASP A 133 6.27 1.10 21.80
CA ASP A 133 5.08 1.47 22.55
C ASP A 133 3.96 2.06 21.66
N GLY A 134 4.10 1.99 20.32
CA GLY A 134 3.14 2.51 19.35
C GLY A 134 1.96 1.57 19.08
N SER A 135 0.90 2.13 18.50
CA SER A 135 -0.29 1.38 18.07
C SER A 135 -0.10 0.86 16.65
N PHE A 136 -0.30 -0.45 16.46
CA PHE A 136 -0.27 -1.11 15.16
C PHE A 136 -1.69 -1.45 14.72
N TYR A 137 -1.93 -1.33 13.43
CA TYR A 137 -3.17 -1.73 12.75
C TYR A 137 -2.89 -2.90 11.80
N PRO A 138 -3.93 -3.59 11.30
CA PRO A 138 -3.75 -4.54 10.20
C PRO A 138 -3.04 -3.89 9.01
N GLN A 139 -2.28 -4.69 8.26
CA GLN A 139 -1.60 -4.22 7.03
C GLN A 139 -2.62 -3.67 6.03
N GLU A 140 -2.16 -2.87 5.06
CA GLU A 140 -3.06 -2.20 4.09
C GLU A 140 -3.94 -3.19 3.32
N ILE A 141 -3.44 -4.39 2.99
CA ILE A 141 -4.24 -5.43 2.33
C ILE A 141 -5.46 -5.85 3.17
N ASN A 142 -5.30 -5.96 4.48
CA ASN A 142 -6.39 -6.21 5.40
C ASN A 142 -7.38 -5.04 5.44
N LEU A 143 -6.87 -3.79 5.52
CA LEU A 143 -7.75 -2.63 5.49
C LEU A 143 -8.54 -2.58 4.18
N GLY A 144 -7.94 -2.94 3.05
CA GLY A 144 -8.63 -3.12 1.77
C GLY A 144 -9.76 -4.14 1.83
N ALA A 145 -9.54 -5.27 2.53
CA ALA A 145 -10.55 -6.32 2.70
C ALA A 145 -11.77 -5.87 3.51
N THR A 146 -11.65 -4.81 4.30
CA THR A 146 -12.81 -4.24 5.00
C THR A 146 -13.81 -3.57 4.04
N PHE A 147 -13.37 -3.06 2.89
CA PHE A 147 -14.14 -2.13 2.05
C PHE A 147 -14.78 -1.00 2.87
N ASN A 148 -14.05 -0.51 3.86
CA ASN A 148 -14.50 0.50 4.82
C ASN A 148 -13.42 1.56 5.04
N PRO A 149 -13.51 2.73 4.40
CA PRO A 149 -12.47 3.77 4.48
C PRO A 149 -12.27 4.36 5.88
N VAL A 150 -13.22 4.09 6.78
CA VAL A 150 -13.12 4.55 8.18
C VAL A 150 -11.88 4.00 8.86
N TYR A 151 -11.50 2.74 8.58
CA TYR A 151 -10.32 2.13 9.19
C TYR A 151 -8.99 2.69 8.66
N ALA A 152 -8.91 3.01 7.37
CA ALA A 152 -7.74 3.73 6.83
C ALA A 152 -7.59 5.11 7.48
N ARG A 153 -8.71 5.81 7.72
CA ARG A 153 -8.73 7.08 8.46
C ARG A 153 -8.31 6.91 9.93
N MET A 154 -8.80 5.89 10.63
CA MET A 154 -8.45 5.61 12.02
C MET A 154 -6.97 5.30 12.16
N MET A 155 -6.45 4.39 11.33
CA MET A 155 -5.02 4.08 11.27
C MET A 155 -4.18 5.33 11.01
N GLY A 156 -4.50 6.10 9.97
CA GLY A 156 -3.76 7.32 9.63
C GLY A 156 -3.76 8.34 10.76
N LYS A 157 -4.91 8.51 11.49
CA LYS A 157 -4.99 9.41 12.64
C LYS A 157 -4.09 8.95 13.79
N ALA A 158 -4.16 7.68 14.17
CA ALA A 158 -3.33 7.14 15.24
C ALA A 158 -1.84 7.20 14.88
N MET A 159 -1.49 6.77 13.66
CA MET A 159 -0.11 6.81 13.15
C MET A 159 0.45 8.23 13.15
N ALA A 160 -0.30 9.23 12.65
CA ALA A 160 0.13 10.62 12.63
C ALA A 160 0.40 11.15 14.04
N TYR A 161 -0.56 10.93 14.94
CA TYR A 161 -0.48 11.40 16.32
C TYR A 161 0.70 10.81 17.09
N GLU A 162 0.89 9.50 16.99
CA GLU A 162 1.97 8.78 17.70
C GLU A 162 3.34 9.04 17.08
N THR A 163 3.44 9.09 15.76
CA THR A 163 4.67 9.44 15.04
C THR A 163 5.10 10.87 15.37
N ARG A 164 4.14 11.81 15.40
CA ARG A 164 4.44 13.20 15.77
C ARG A 164 4.88 13.32 17.24
N ALA A 165 4.32 12.50 18.13
CA ALA A 165 4.75 12.42 19.53
C ALA A 165 6.24 12.01 19.68
N ALA A 166 6.73 11.17 18.76
CA ALA A 166 8.14 10.77 18.68
C ALA A 166 9.04 11.79 17.95
N GLN A 167 8.58 13.02 17.69
CA GLN A 167 9.31 14.06 16.95
C GLN A 167 9.55 13.76 15.45
N VAL A 168 8.88 12.78 14.86
CA VAL A 168 8.97 12.47 13.42
C VAL A 168 7.90 13.26 12.67
N PRO A 169 8.28 14.19 11.77
CA PRO A 169 7.32 15.02 11.04
C PRO A 169 6.90 14.46 9.67
N TRP A 170 7.53 13.39 9.18
CA TRP A 170 7.36 12.88 7.83
C TRP A 170 7.34 11.35 7.82
N VAL A 171 6.31 10.75 7.19
CA VAL A 171 6.17 9.31 7.04
C VAL A 171 6.15 8.92 5.57
N PHE A 172 6.63 7.71 5.26
CA PHE A 172 6.65 7.16 3.90
C PHE A 172 5.42 6.27 3.66
N SER A 173 4.27 6.87 3.82
CA SER A 173 2.91 6.31 3.65
C SER A 173 1.98 7.37 3.05
N PRO A 174 0.84 6.96 2.44
CA PRO A 174 0.38 5.60 2.16
C PRO A 174 1.13 4.91 1.02
N VAL A 175 1.09 3.56 0.99
CA VAL A 175 1.55 2.79 -0.15
C VAL A 175 0.46 2.77 -1.22
N MET A 176 0.79 3.26 -2.41
CA MET A 176 -0.15 3.49 -3.53
C MET A 176 -0.09 2.42 -4.60
N ASP A 177 0.79 1.43 -4.42
CA ASP A 177 0.97 0.35 -5.37
C ASP A 177 -0.28 -0.52 -5.44
N LEU A 178 -0.55 -1.07 -6.63
CA LEU A 178 -1.66 -2.01 -6.83
C LEU A 178 -1.17 -3.44 -6.71
N GLY A 179 -1.78 -4.22 -5.83
CA GLY A 179 -1.50 -5.64 -5.65
C GLY A 179 -2.05 -6.51 -6.77
N ARG A 180 -1.54 -6.34 -8.02
CA ARG A 180 -2.09 -6.99 -9.22
C ARG A 180 -1.31 -8.24 -9.65
N ASP A 181 -0.09 -8.41 -9.18
CA ASP A 181 0.71 -9.61 -9.42
C ASP A 181 0.93 -10.36 -8.09
N PRO A 182 0.32 -11.54 -7.89
CA PRO A 182 0.46 -12.29 -6.64
C PRO A 182 1.87 -12.81 -6.38
N ARG A 183 2.78 -12.74 -7.37
CA ARG A 183 4.20 -13.12 -7.18
C ARG A 183 5.01 -12.00 -6.53
N TRP A 184 4.53 -10.74 -6.61
CA TRP A 184 5.25 -9.58 -6.09
C TRP A 184 5.28 -9.58 -4.56
N PRO A 185 6.47 -9.46 -3.91
CA PRO A 185 6.60 -9.65 -2.46
C PRO A 185 6.01 -8.52 -1.61
N ARG A 186 5.60 -7.42 -2.23
CA ARG A 186 5.01 -6.26 -1.54
C ARG A 186 3.50 -6.11 -1.80
N LEU A 187 2.84 -7.15 -2.31
CA LEU A 187 1.39 -7.15 -2.58
C LEU A 187 0.60 -6.73 -1.33
N TRP A 188 0.98 -7.23 -0.16
CA TRP A 188 0.32 -6.99 1.11
C TRP A 188 0.44 -5.55 1.62
N GLU A 189 1.38 -4.75 1.09
CA GLU A 189 1.51 -3.33 1.41
C GLU A 189 0.46 -2.46 0.69
N SER A 190 -0.38 -3.01 -0.18
CA SER A 190 -1.42 -2.32 -0.94
C SER A 190 -2.82 -2.58 -0.39
N PHE A 191 -3.77 -1.70 -0.66
CA PHE A 191 -5.19 -1.95 -0.38
C PHE A 191 -5.85 -2.95 -1.35
N GLY A 192 -5.09 -3.56 -2.25
CA GLY A 192 -5.53 -4.59 -3.17
C GLY A 192 -5.30 -4.30 -4.64
N GLU A 193 -6.01 -5.01 -5.51
CA GLU A 193 -5.76 -4.96 -6.96
C GLU A 193 -6.55 -3.85 -7.69
N ASP A 194 -7.57 -3.28 -7.05
CA ASP A 194 -8.49 -2.33 -7.68
C ASP A 194 -8.06 -0.87 -7.50
N PRO A 195 -7.93 -0.08 -8.59
CA PRO A 195 -7.49 1.31 -8.50
C PRO A 195 -8.48 2.25 -7.81
N TYR A 196 -9.80 1.97 -7.84
CA TYR A 196 -10.78 2.80 -7.14
C TYR A 196 -10.76 2.54 -5.63
N LEU A 197 -10.68 1.27 -5.21
CA LEU A 197 -10.51 0.91 -3.80
C LEU A 197 -9.23 1.53 -3.24
N GLN A 198 -8.10 1.36 -3.95
CA GLN A 198 -6.82 1.96 -3.59
C GLN A 198 -6.92 3.48 -3.44
N ALA A 199 -7.55 4.16 -4.40
CA ALA A 199 -7.70 5.62 -4.38
C ALA A 199 -8.52 6.12 -3.19
N VAL A 200 -9.64 5.47 -2.88
CA VAL A 200 -10.54 5.85 -1.78
C VAL A 200 -9.87 5.63 -0.43
N MET A 201 -9.27 4.44 -0.22
CA MET A 201 -8.62 4.09 1.04
C MET A 201 -7.41 5.00 1.31
N ALA A 202 -6.51 5.13 0.34
CA ALA A 202 -5.30 5.94 0.47
C ALA A 202 -5.59 7.45 0.60
N ARG A 203 -6.66 7.94 -0.03
CA ARG A 203 -7.11 9.33 0.15
C ARG A 203 -7.52 9.61 1.59
N GLU A 204 -8.29 8.70 2.20
CA GLU A 204 -8.71 8.84 3.60
C GLU A 204 -7.53 8.76 4.56
N GLU A 205 -6.58 7.88 4.30
CA GLU A 205 -5.32 7.82 5.05
C GLU A 205 -4.49 9.09 4.89
N THR A 206 -4.30 9.58 3.64
CA THR A 206 -3.59 10.83 3.36
C THR A 206 -4.15 12.01 4.14
N LEU A 207 -5.48 12.17 4.15
CA LEU A 207 -6.15 13.25 4.87
C LEU A 207 -6.04 13.11 6.40
N ALA A 208 -6.05 11.88 6.90
CA ALA A 208 -5.90 11.60 8.32
C ALA A 208 -4.46 11.85 8.81
N LEU A 209 -3.47 11.43 8.02
CA LEU A 209 -2.06 11.66 8.29
C LEU A 209 -1.71 13.15 8.26
N GLN A 210 -2.07 13.85 7.19
CA GLN A 210 -1.57 15.20 6.90
C GLN A 210 -2.50 16.32 7.36
N GLY A 211 -3.78 16.01 7.59
CA GLY A 211 -4.81 17.01 7.85
C GLY A 211 -5.37 17.63 6.57
N SER A 212 -6.35 18.52 6.71
CA SER A 212 -7.08 19.13 5.59
C SER A 212 -6.43 20.40 5.02
N ASP A 213 -5.45 20.98 5.72
CA ASP A 213 -4.70 22.15 5.23
C ASP A 213 -3.25 21.78 4.90
N PRO A 214 -2.94 21.53 3.62
CA PRO A 214 -1.58 21.13 3.23
C PRO A 214 -0.53 22.25 3.40
N ASN A 215 -0.94 23.49 3.61
CA ASN A 215 -0.01 24.59 3.87
C ASN A 215 0.36 24.73 5.37
N HIS A 216 -0.39 24.10 6.27
CA HIS A 216 -0.16 24.17 7.72
C HIS A 216 -0.42 22.81 8.37
N VAL A 217 0.57 21.93 8.31
CA VAL A 217 0.50 20.62 8.96
C VAL A 217 0.63 20.77 10.47
N GLY A 218 -0.40 20.39 11.21
CA GLY A 218 -0.47 20.55 12.66
C GLY A 218 0.48 19.64 13.45
N LEU A 219 0.59 19.89 14.77
CA LEU A 219 1.42 19.07 15.66
C LEU A 219 0.83 17.69 15.99
N GLU A 220 -0.33 17.34 15.45
CA GLU A 220 -0.94 16.00 15.52
C GLU A 220 -0.92 15.31 14.17
N ASN A 221 -0.32 15.96 13.15
CA ASN A 221 -0.26 15.49 11.78
C ASN A 221 1.19 15.42 11.30
N VAL A 222 1.43 14.64 10.25
CA VAL A 222 2.72 14.44 9.60
C VAL A 222 2.58 14.66 8.10
N ALA A 223 3.66 15.00 7.41
CA ALA A 223 3.66 14.95 5.95
C ALA A 223 3.61 13.49 5.47
N VAL A 224 2.84 13.24 4.42
CA VAL A 224 2.80 11.94 3.72
C VAL A 224 3.86 11.86 2.64
N SER A 225 4.29 10.65 2.29
CA SER A 225 5.03 10.37 1.05
C SER A 225 4.35 9.21 0.33
N LEU A 226 3.60 9.55 -0.71
CA LEU A 226 2.92 8.55 -1.55
C LEU A 226 3.95 7.62 -2.20
N LYS A 227 3.87 6.31 -2.02
CA LYS A 227 4.86 5.39 -2.58
C LYS A 227 4.25 4.14 -3.20
N HIS A 228 4.86 3.57 -4.26
CA HIS A 228 6.03 4.08 -4.96
C HIS A 228 5.58 4.58 -6.34
N PHE A 229 5.80 5.83 -6.64
CA PHE A 229 5.34 6.49 -7.87
C PHE A 229 6.12 5.99 -9.07
N MET A 230 5.49 5.24 -9.97
CA MET A 230 4.23 4.48 -10.01
C MET A 230 4.41 3.18 -10.79
N GLY A 231 3.40 2.28 -10.78
CA GLY A 231 3.44 1.05 -11.60
C GLY A 231 4.40 -0.03 -11.09
N TYR A 232 4.76 -0.01 -9.80
CA TYR A 232 5.73 -0.90 -9.18
C TYR A 232 5.19 -2.31 -8.93
N GLY A 233 3.90 -2.45 -8.60
CA GLY A 233 3.27 -3.72 -8.21
C GLY A 233 2.98 -4.70 -9.34
N VAL A 234 3.56 -4.52 -10.55
CA VAL A 234 3.40 -5.42 -11.70
C VAL A 234 4.73 -5.68 -12.42
N PRO A 235 5.76 -6.10 -11.69
CA PRO A 235 7.04 -6.43 -12.32
C PRO A 235 6.86 -7.62 -13.26
N HIS A 236 7.43 -7.54 -14.45
CA HIS A 236 7.29 -8.59 -15.47
C HIS A 236 7.72 -9.98 -14.98
N THR A 237 8.72 -10.03 -14.13
CA THR A 237 9.23 -11.28 -13.56
C THR A 237 8.49 -11.73 -12.29
N GLY A 238 7.60 -10.91 -11.74
CA GLY A 238 7.01 -11.10 -10.42
C GLY A 238 7.96 -10.79 -9.26
N LYS A 239 9.21 -10.41 -9.53
CA LYS A 239 10.24 -10.14 -8.51
C LYS A 239 10.37 -8.64 -8.26
N ASP A 240 10.63 -8.31 -7.01
CA ASP A 240 10.80 -6.93 -6.56
C ASP A 240 11.93 -6.20 -7.31
N ARG A 241 11.79 -4.89 -7.49
CA ARG A 241 12.76 -3.98 -8.14
C ARG A 241 13.11 -4.37 -9.59
N THR A 242 12.23 -5.13 -10.28
CA THR A 242 12.41 -5.53 -11.68
C THR A 242 11.46 -4.78 -12.62
N PRO A 243 11.79 -4.68 -13.95
CA PRO A 243 11.05 -3.86 -14.88
C PRO A 243 9.57 -4.23 -15.03
N ALA A 244 8.71 -3.23 -15.16
CA ALA A 244 7.32 -3.35 -15.56
C ALA A 244 7.11 -2.92 -17.02
N TYR A 245 6.20 -3.60 -17.73
CA TYR A 245 5.75 -3.24 -19.08
C TYR A 245 4.25 -2.98 -19.04
N ILE A 246 3.88 -1.72 -19.09
CA ILE A 246 2.51 -1.26 -18.88
C ILE A 246 2.08 -0.43 -20.10
N ALA A 247 0.94 -0.77 -20.71
CA ALA A 247 0.37 0.04 -21.76
C ALA A 247 0.04 1.46 -21.24
N GLU A 248 0.24 2.50 -22.04
CA GLU A 248 0.07 3.89 -21.58
C GLU A 248 -1.34 4.19 -21.08
N ASN A 249 -2.37 3.62 -21.70
CA ASN A 249 -3.75 3.74 -21.25
C ASN A 249 -3.93 3.15 -19.83
N ASP A 250 -3.46 1.93 -19.59
CA ASP A 250 -3.54 1.31 -18.26
C ASP A 250 -2.69 2.07 -17.22
N LEU A 251 -1.51 2.58 -17.63
CA LEU A 251 -0.67 3.39 -16.76
C LEU A 251 -1.40 4.64 -16.25
N ARG A 252 -2.20 5.31 -17.12
CA ARG A 252 -3.00 6.47 -16.75
C ARG A 252 -4.25 6.11 -15.95
N GLU A 253 -4.99 5.10 -16.41
CA GLU A 253 -6.30 4.76 -15.85
C GLU A 253 -6.22 4.00 -14.53
N LYS A 254 -5.19 3.16 -14.37
CA LYS A 254 -5.10 2.24 -13.23
C LYS A 254 -4.00 2.67 -12.25
N TYR A 255 -2.78 2.88 -12.73
CA TYR A 255 -1.63 3.11 -11.85
C TYR A 255 -1.44 4.58 -11.44
N PHE A 256 -1.79 5.53 -12.30
CA PHE A 256 -1.71 6.96 -11.96
C PHE A 256 -2.95 7.47 -11.22
N ALA A 257 -4.12 6.91 -11.49
CA ALA A 257 -5.38 7.39 -10.92
C ALA A 257 -5.41 7.44 -9.38
N PRO A 258 -4.93 6.45 -8.62
CA PRO A 258 -4.85 6.54 -7.16
C PRO A 258 -3.95 7.68 -6.67
N PHE A 259 -2.78 7.83 -7.28
CA PHE A 259 -1.87 8.95 -6.96
C PHE A 259 -2.52 10.30 -7.23
N LEU A 260 -3.22 10.42 -8.36
CA LEU A 260 -3.91 11.65 -8.75
C LEU A 260 -4.92 12.11 -7.67
N GLU A 261 -5.69 11.19 -7.10
CA GLU A 261 -6.63 11.49 -6.03
C GLU A 261 -5.91 11.98 -4.75
N CYS A 262 -4.79 11.38 -4.39
CA CYS A 262 -4.01 11.80 -3.22
C CYS A 262 -3.25 13.11 -3.47
N PHE A 263 -2.72 13.35 -4.68
CA PHE A 263 -2.17 14.66 -5.04
C PHE A 263 -3.22 15.77 -4.96
N ARG A 264 -4.45 15.49 -5.40
CA ARG A 264 -5.59 16.43 -5.29
C ARG A 264 -6.05 16.62 -3.85
N ALA A 265 -5.90 15.61 -3.01
CA ALA A 265 -6.12 15.72 -1.57
C ALA A 265 -5.04 16.55 -0.83
N GLY A 266 -3.97 16.95 -1.55
CA GLY A 266 -2.93 17.83 -1.02
C GLY A 266 -1.67 17.11 -0.53
N ALA A 267 -1.41 15.87 -0.93
CA ALA A 267 -0.19 15.16 -0.57
C ALA A 267 1.07 15.97 -0.88
N LEU A 268 1.95 16.11 0.12
CA LEU A 268 3.11 17.02 0.08
C LEU A 268 4.34 16.39 -0.57
N THR A 269 4.48 15.07 -0.52
CA THR A 269 5.63 14.37 -1.10
C THR A 269 5.22 13.06 -1.77
N ALA A 270 6.08 12.56 -2.65
CA ALA A 270 5.97 11.23 -3.22
C ALA A 270 7.36 10.61 -3.39
N MET A 271 7.47 9.32 -3.07
CA MET A 271 8.67 8.51 -3.29
C MET A 271 8.55 7.80 -4.63
N VAL A 272 9.65 7.82 -5.40
CA VAL A 272 9.67 7.28 -6.75
C VAL A 272 9.88 5.77 -6.74
N ASN A 273 9.24 5.07 -7.64
CA ASN A 273 9.33 3.62 -7.85
C ASN A 273 10.77 3.18 -8.17
N SER A 274 11.26 2.18 -7.43
CA SER A 274 12.62 1.61 -7.56
C SER A 274 12.82 0.70 -8.78
N ALA A 275 11.97 0.77 -9.80
CA ALA A 275 12.09 -0.02 -11.01
C ALA A 275 11.97 0.83 -12.28
N SER A 276 11.98 0.21 -13.43
CA SER A 276 11.74 0.87 -14.71
C SER A 276 10.34 0.56 -15.26
N ILE A 277 9.76 1.51 -15.97
CA ILE A 277 8.52 1.35 -16.73
C ILE A 277 8.83 1.46 -18.21
N ASN A 278 8.46 0.43 -18.98
CA ASN A 278 8.64 0.40 -20.44
C ASN A 278 10.08 0.72 -20.87
N GLY A 279 11.06 0.24 -20.09
CA GLY A 279 12.48 0.39 -20.37
C GLY A 279 13.12 1.70 -19.89
N VAL A 280 12.37 2.59 -19.24
CA VAL A 280 12.89 3.83 -18.65
C VAL A 280 12.89 3.72 -17.14
N PRO A 281 14.05 3.80 -16.43
CA PRO A 281 14.07 3.89 -14.97
C PRO A 281 13.21 5.06 -14.50
N THR A 282 12.36 4.84 -13.51
CA THR A 282 11.39 5.86 -13.10
C THR A 282 12.06 7.11 -12.55
N HIS A 283 13.22 6.96 -11.90
CA HIS A 283 14.07 8.06 -11.42
C HIS A 283 14.70 8.93 -12.55
N ALA A 284 14.72 8.43 -13.77
CA ALA A 284 15.19 9.16 -14.96
C ALA A 284 14.04 9.59 -15.90
N ASN A 285 12.78 9.37 -15.51
CA ASN A 285 11.62 9.58 -16.36
C ASN A 285 11.03 10.99 -16.20
N ALA A 286 11.61 11.95 -16.91
CA ALA A 286 11.14 13.35 -16.88
C ALA A 286 9.70 13.52 -17.36
N ILE A 287 9.18 12.62 -18.22
CA ILE A 287 7.79 12.69 -18.70
C ILE A 287 6.83 12.46 -17.54
N LEU A 288 7.09 11.46 -16.72
CA LEU A 288 6.22 11.12 -15.57
C LEU A 288 6.41 12.14 -14.44
N LEU A 289 7.66 12.38 -14.00
CA LEU A 289 7.94 13.21 -12.83
C LEU A 289 7.65 14.69 -13.07
N THR A 290 8.22 15.24 -14.13
CA THR A 290 8.07 16.66 -14.46
C THR A 290 6.82 16.88 -15.29
N GLY A 291 6.65 16.18 -16.41
CA GLY A 291 5.56 16.43 -17.36
C GLY A 291 4.17 16.17 -16.77
N TRP A 292 3.92 14.98 -16.22
CA TRP A 292 2.56 14.65 -15.72
C TRP A 292 2.26 15.33 -14.39
N VAL A 293 3.19 15.29 -13.43
CA VAL A 293 2.89 15.72 -12.07
C VAL A 293 3.22 17.20 -11.84
N LYS A 294 4.46 17.65 -12.09
CA LYS A 294 4.85 19.03 -11.78
C LYS A 294 4.22 20.04 -12.72
N GLU A 295 4.12 19.71 -14.05
CA GLU A 295 3.60 20.64 -15.05
C GLU A 295 2.10 20.49 -15.28
N GLN A 296 1.60 19.28 -15.61
CA GLN A 296 0.18 19.08 -15.94
C GLN A 296 -0.73 19.22 -14.71
N LEU A 297 -0.36 18.66 -13.55
CA LEU A 297 -1.10 18.84 -12.31
C LEU A 297 -0.75 20.15 -11.59
N ASN A 298 0.32 20.84 -11.99
CA ASN A 298 0.84 22.01 -11.29
C ASN A 298 1.07 21.74 -9.79
N TRP A 299 1.64 20.54 -9.48
CA TRP A 299 1.91 20.11 -8.11
C TRP A 299 3.24 20.70 -7.60
N ASP A 300 3.22 21.30 -6.44
CA ASP A 300 4.35 22.01 -5.83
C ASP A 300 5.08 21.21 -4.72
N GLY A 301 4.67 19.97 -4.48
CA GLY A 301 5.34 19.06 -3.56
C GLY A 301 6.70 18.56 -4.07
N LEU A 302 7.35 17.68 -3.34
CA LEU A 302 8.67 17.15 -3.69
C LEU A 302 8.63 15.66 -4.04
N PHE A 303 9.48 15.25 -4.98
CA PHE A 303 9.83 13.86 -5.21
C PHE A 303 11.11 13.49 -4.46
N VAL A 304 11.06 12.44 -3.65
CA VAL A 304 12.21 11.76 -3.05
C VAL A 304 12.48 10.45 -3.79
N THR A 305 13.74 10.04 -3.91
CA THR A 305 14.07 8.71 -4.45
C THR A 305 13.70 7.62 -3.45
N ASP A 306 13.60 6.38 -3.88
CA ASP A 306 13.69 5.20 -3.04
C ASP A 306 15.17 4.90 -2.71
N TRP A 307 15.43 3.89 -1.92
CA TRP A 307 16.71 3.52 -1.31
C TRP A 307 17.82 3.29 -2.34
N ALA A 308 18.85 4.14 -2.31
CA ALA A 308 20.03 4.09 -3.18
C ALA A 308 19.73 4.07 -4.71
N ASP A 309 18.57 4.57 -5.15
CA ASP A 309 18.15 4.41 -6.54
C ASP A 309 18.83 5.36 -7.53
N ILE A 310 19.53 6.38 -7.05
CA ILE A 310 20.45 7.12 -7.91
C ILE A 310 21.64 6.22 -8.30
N ASP A 311 22.18 5.46 -7.36
CA ASP A 311 23.26 4.51 -7.63
C ASP A 311 22.79 3.40 -8.59
N ASN A 312 21.55 2.95 -8.45
CA ASN A 312 20.96 1.94 -9.33
C ASN A 312 20.89 2.40 -10.79
N LEU A 313 20.83 3.69 -11.11
CA LEU A 313 20.87 4.17 -12.51
C LEU A 313 22.17 3.79 -13.23
N TYR A 314 23.30 3.67 -12.51
CA TYR A 314 24.55 3.25 -13.11
C TYR A 314 24.98 1.83 -12.76
N VAL A 315 24.66 1.33 -11.56
CA VAL A 315 25.08 -0.02 -11.11
C VAL A 315 24.17 -1.11 -11.67
N ARG A 316 22.83 -0.87 -11.67
CA ARG A 316 21.83 -1.86 -12.06
C ARG A 316 21.28 -1.60 -13.47
N ASP A 317 20.85 -0.36 -13.74
CA ASP A 317 20.07 -0.03 -14.93
C ASP A 317 20.96 0.38 -16.12
N HIS A 318 22.25 0.71 -15.87
CA HIS A 318 23.26 1.06 -16.87
C HIS A 318 22.84 2.21 -17.80
N VAL A 319 22.06 3.19 -17.30
CA VAL A 319 21.63 4.39 -18.05
C VAL A 319 22.51 5.60 -17.76
N ALA A 320 23.41 5.51 -16.80
CA ALA A 320 24.47 6.45 -16.50
C ALA A 320 25.82 5.73 -16.43
N ALA A 321 26.92 6.43 -16.71
CA ALA A 321 28.25 5.85 -16.69
C ALA A 321 28.87 5.79 -15.30
N ASP A 322 28.46 6.71 -14.42
CA ASP A 322 28.94 6.85 -13.05
C ASP A 322 27.89 7.56 -12.18
N LYS A 323 28.14 7.63 -10.88
CA LYS A 323 27.28 8.26 -9.87
C LYS A 323 27.01 9.74 -10.20
N LYS A 324 28.00 10.47 -10.72
CA LYS A 324 27.86 11.89 -11.01
C LYS A 324 26.91 12.12 -12.19
N GLU A 325 26.98 11.29 -13.24
CA GLU A 325 26.03 11.32 -14.35
C GLU A 325 24.62 10.89 -13.88
N ALA A 326 24.52 9.88 -13.01
CA ALA A 326 23.27 9.43 -12.42
C ALA A 326 22.57 10.54 -11.60
N LEU A 327 23.32 11.27 -10.76
CA LEU A 327 22.82 12.43 -10.02
C LEU A 327 22.27 13.51 -10.96
N ALA A 328 23.03 13.85 -12.02
CA ALA A 328 22.56 14.84 -13.00
C ALA A 328 21.30 14.37 -13.72
N LEU A 329 21.22 13.11 -14.09
CA LEU A 329 20.07 12.51 -14.78
C LEU A 329 18.80 12.57 -13.90
N GLY A 330 18.86 12.08 -12.66
CA GLY A 330 17.73 12.05 -11.75
C GLY A 330 17.25 13.46 -11.35
N ILE A 331 18.16 14.36 -10.99
CA ILE A 331 17.80 15.73 -10.61
C ILE A 331 17.14 16.46 -11.79
N ASN A 332 17.69 16.35 -13.01
CA ASN A 332 17.11 16.97 -14.19
C ASN A 332 15.78 16.33 -14.62
N ALA A 333 15.54 15.06 -14.32
CA ALA A 333 14.25 14.40 -14.56
C ALA A 333 13.15 14.90 -13.63
N GLY A 334 13.50 15.45 -12.47
CA GLY A 334 12.51 16.01 -11.55
C GLY A 334 12.66 15.58 -10.09
N ILE A 335 13.67 14.80 -9.73
CA ILE A 335 13.96 14.43 -8.33
C ILE A 335 14.38 15.67 -7.55
N ASP A 336 13.83 15.84 -6.33
CA ASP A 336 14.07 17.00 -5.47
C ASP A 336 14.86 16.63 -4.21
N MET A 337 14.77 15.37 -3.76
CA MET A 337 15.54 14.83 -2.64
C MET A 337 16.04 13.43 -2.99
N ILE A 338 17.27 13.15 -2.62
CA ILE A 338 17.98 11.93 -2.93
C ILE A 338 18.19 11.14 -1.65
N MET A 339 17.54 10.01 -1.53
CA MET A 339 17.79 9.02 -0.48
C MET A 339 19.00 8.19 -0.90
N ASP A 340 20.18 8.70 -0.59
CA ASP A 340 21.44 7.96 -0.74
C ASP A 340 21.96 7.61 0.67
N PRO A 341 21.57 6.45 1.19
CA PRO A 341 21.57 6.22 2.64
C PRO A 341 22.95 6.30 3.29
N TYR A 342 24.02 6.02 2.52
CA TYR A 342 25.36 5.84 3.11
C TYR A 342 26.44 6.76 2.53
N ASP A 343 26.12 7.63 1.56
CA ASP A 343 27.13 8.45 0.90
C ASP A 343 26.85 9.97 0.96
N PRO A 344 27.40 10.68 1.95
CA PRO A 344 27.25 12.12 2.06
C PRO A 344 27.98 12.90 0.95
N THR A 345 28.89 12.25 0.20
CA THR A 345 29.65 12.92 -0.88
C THR A 345 28.79 13.33 -2.07
N CYS A 346 27.56 12.81 -2.17
CA CYS A 346 26.53 13.31 -3.07
C CYS A 346 26.37 14.83 -2.99
N CYS A 347 26.45 15.41 -1.78
CA CYS A 347 26.39 16.87 -1.59
C CYS A 347 27.47 17.60 -2.39
N THR A 348 28.72 17.09 -2.34
CA THR A 348 29.86 17.66 -3.08
C THR A 348 29.70 17.50 -4.59
N ALA A 349 29.27 16.31 -5.02
CA ALA A 349 29.03 16.01 -6.43
C ALA A 349 27.95 16.94 -7.04
N ILE A 350 26.88 17.24 -6.32
CA ILE A 350 25.84 18.18 -6.74
C ILE A 350 26.43 19.59 -6.94
N VAL A 351 27.27 20.06 -6.00
CA VAL A 351 27.96 21.36 -6.11
C VAL A 351 28.80 21.43 -7.38
N GLU A 352 29.57 20.38 -7.66
CA GLU A 352 30.38 20.28 -8.87
C GLU A 352 29.53 20.29 -10.15
N LEU A 353 28.47 19.49 -10.21
CA LEU A 353 27.54 19.42 -11.34
C LEU A 353 26.90 20.77 -11.66
N VAL A 354 26.59 21.57 -10.64
CA VAL A 354 26.09 22.94 -10.83
C VAL A 354 27.18 23.85 -11.35
N LYS A 355 28.42 23.77 -10.84
CA LYS A 355 29.55 24.55 -11.33
C LYS A 355 29.92 24.20 -12.79
N GLU A 356 29.78 22.94 -13.17
CA GLU A 356 29.98 22.45 -14.53
C GLU A 356 28.80 22.77 -15.48
N GLY A 357 27.68 23.28 -14.95
CA GLY A 357 26.48 23.60 -15.74
C GLY A 357 25.66 22.39 -16.19
N LYS A 358 25.95 21.18 -15.65
CA LYS A 358 25.19 19.94 -15.89
C LYS A 358 23.85 19.94 -15.16
N ILE A 359 23.77 20.62 -14.02
CA ILE A 359 22.52 20.97 -13.33
C ILE A 359 22.41 22.50 -13.37
N SER A 360 21.31 23.01 -13.88
CA SER A 360 21.10 24.46 -13.90
C SER A 360 20.82 25.00 -12.49
N LYS A 361 21.25 26.24 -12.22
CA LYS A 361 20.91 26.95 -10.96
C LYS A 361 19.40 27.06 -10.76
N ALA A 362 18.64 27.16 -11.84
CA ALA A 362 17.18 27.22 -11.80
C ALA A 362 16.59 25.91 -11.28
N ARG A 363 17.08 24.75 -11.80
CA ARG A 363 16.62 23.44 -11.37
C ARG A 363 17.02 23.13 -9.92
N LEU A 364 18.26 23.46 -9.53
CA LEU A 364 18.68 23.34 -8.12
C LEU A 364 17.79 24.17 -7.21
N ASN A 365 17.55 25.44 -7.54
CA ASN A 365 16.70 26.30 -6.74
C ASN A 365 15.25 25.83 -6.69
N ASP A 366 14.71 25.22 -7.75
CA ASP A 366 13.36 24.63 -7.73
C ASP A 366 13.31 23.45 -6.75
N ALA A 367 14.29 22.54 -6.77
CA ALA A 367 14.35 21.43 -5.81
C ALA A 367 14.43 21.92 -4.36
N VAL A 368 15.35 22.86 -4.10
CA VAL A 368 15.50 23.45 -2.76
C VAL A 368 14.23 24.14 -2.28
N ARG A 369 13.53 24.89 -3.17
CA ARG A 369 12.23 25.48 -2.80
C ARG A 369 11.23 24.45 -2.34
N ARG A 370 11.14 23.31 -2.98
CA ARG A 370 10.23 22.22 -2.62
C ARG A 370 10.57 21.62 -1.27
N VAL A 371 11.86 21.39 -1.01
CA VAL A 371 12.34 20.91 0.31
C VAL A 371 12.05 21.95 1.40
N LEU A 372 12.37 23.22 1.17
CA LEU A 372 12.12 24.30 2.13
C LEU A 372 10.61 24.49 2.39
N ARG A 373 9.79 24.40 1.32
CA ARG A 373 8.33 24.50 1.42
C ARG A 373 7.76 23.42 2.33
N LEU A 374 8.22 22.17 2.18
CA LEU A 374 7.84 21.07 3.08
C LEU A 374 8.18 21.42 4.54
N LYS A 375 9.41 21.88 4.81
CA LYS A 375 9.85 22.26 6.16
C LYS A 375 9.05 23.43 6.75
N VAL A 376 8.67 24.42 5.93
CA VAL A 376 7.84 25.55 6.36
C VAL A 376 6.41 25.08 6.66
N ARG A 377 5.80 24.28 5.79
CA ARG A 377 4.46 23.70 5.98
C ARG A 377 4.33 22.85 7.23
N LEU A 378 5.43 22.17 7.63
CA LEU A 378 5.54 21.39 8.86
C LEU A 378 5.85 22.24 10.11
N GLY A 379 6.06 23.57 9.94
CA GLY A 379 6.36 24.49 11.03
C GLY A 379 7.79 24.35 11.61
N LEU A 380 8.68 23.60 10.95
CA LEU A 380 10.01 23.28 11.50
C LEU A 380 10.94 24.50 11.65
N PHE A 381 10.75 25.58 10.87
CA PHE A 381 11.52 26.82 11.03
C PHE A 381 11.13 27.62 12.26
N ASP A 382 9.90 27.46 12.74
CA ASP A 382 9.39 28.17 13.91
C ASP A 382 9.54 27.31 15.17
N LYS A 383 9.36 26.00 15.04
CA LYS A 383 9.52 24.98 16.10
C LYS A 383 10.20 23.75 15.51
N PRO A 384 11.53 23.70 15.47
CA PRO A 384 12.28 22.53 14.98
C PRO A 384 12.05 21.28 15.84
N THR A 385 11.73 21.48 17.12
CA THR A 385 11.23 20.51 18.11
C THR A 385 10.01 21.05 18.82
N TRP A 386 9.24 20.21 19.47
CA TRP A 386 8.03 20.61 20.19
C TRP A 386 7.84 19.84 21.49
N ASP A 387 7.17 20.50 22.47
CA ASP A 387 6.90 19.98 23.82
C ASP A 387 5.38 19.79 24.05
N LYS A 388 4.65 19.42 23.01
CA LYS A 388 3.23 19.09 23.13
C LYS A 388 3.08 17.81 23.94
N GLU A 389 2.15 17.81 24.90
CA GLU A 389 1.71 16.60 25.59
C GLU A 389 0.77 15.78 24.69
N TYR A 390 1.08 14.50 24.49
CA TYR A 390 0.32 13.56 23.65
C TYR A 390 -0.42 12.57 24.53
N THR A 391 -1.58 12.97 25.06
CA THR A 391 -2.37 12.22 26.04
C THR A 391 -3.11 11.02 25.45
N GLU A 392 -3.31 11.00 24.13
CA GLU A 392 -3.97 9.89 23.42
C GLU A 392 -2.99 8.81 22.88
N PHE A 393 -1.70 8.92 23.19
CA PHE A 393 -0.68 7.96 22.74
C PHE A 393 -0.94 6.56 23.32
N ALA A 394 -0.98 5.54 22.48
CA ALA A 394 -1.18 4.12 22.81
C ALA A 394 -2.40 3.86 23.74
N THR A 395 -3.49 4.59 23.50
CA THR A 395 -4.68 4.43 24.33
C THR A 395 -5.46 3.16 24.04
N PRO A 396 -6.28 2.67 25.01
CA PRO A 396 -7.21 1.59 24.76
C PRO A 396 -8.18 1.84 23.59
N ALA A 397 -8.44 3.10 23.23
CA ALA A 397 -9.27 3.45 22.08
C ALA A 397 -8.61 3.01 20.78
N PHE A 398 -7.32 3.33 20.57
CA PHE A 398 -6.57 2.88 19.38
C PHE A 398 -6.45 1.36 19.31
N ALA A 399 -6.22 0.70 20.45
CA ALA A 399 -6.21 -0.77 20.52
C ALA A 399 -7.56 -1.38 20.13
N HIS A 400 -8.67 -0.77 20.54
CA HIS A 400 -10.01 -1.22 20.17
C HIS A 400 -10.31 -1.00 18.68
N GLU A 401 -9.93 0.15 18.13
CA GLU A 401 -10.05 0.44 16.69
C GLU A 401 -9.25 -0.56 15.85
N SER A 402 -8.01 -0.87 16.26
CA SER A 402 -7.17 -1.87 15.59
C SER A 402 -7.78 -3.28 15.66
N PHE A 403 -8.30 -3.68 16.83
CA PHE A 403 -9.02 -4.96 16.97
C PHE A 403 -10.25 -5.03 16.06
N ASP A 404 -11.07 -3.98 16.01
CA ASP A 404 -12.27 -3.94 15.16
C ASP A 404 -11.89 -3.96 13.66
N ALA A 405 -10.78 -3.29 13.27
CA ALA A 405 -10.24 -3.36 11.92
C ALA A 405 -9.81 -4.80 11.55
N ALA A 406 -9.13 -5.50 12.46
CA ALA A 406 -8.75 -6.90 12.27
C ALA A 406 -9.98 -7.80 12.10
N VAL A 407 -10.97 -7.67 12.99
CA VAL A 407 -12.26 -8.41 12.89
C VAL A 407 -12.96 -8.19 11.56
N GLU A 408 -13.00 -6.94 11.06
CA GLU A 408 -13.71 -6.60 9.82
C GLU A 408 -12.92 -6.98 8.57
N SER A 409 -11.61 -7.24 8.69
CA SER A 409 -10.71 -7.56 7.59
C SER A 409 -10.56 -9.05 7.29
N GLU A 410 -10.69 -9.91 8.30
CA GLU A 410 -10.52 -11.36 8.10
C GLU A 410 -11.66 -11.94 7.28
N VAL A 411 -11.34 -12.79 6.28
CA VAL A 411 -12.27 -13.22 5.24
C VAL A 411 -12.63 -14.69 5.40
N LEU A 412 -13.92 -15.00 5.53
CA LEU A 412 -14.40 -16.39 5.46
C LEU A 412 -14.58 -16.80 4.00
N LEU A 413 -13.76 -17.74 3.53
CA LEU A 413 -13.76 -18.19 2.13
C LEU A 413 -14.57 -19.47 1.91
N LYS A 414 -14.68 -20.32 2.92
CA LYS A 414 -15.43 -21.58 2.87
C LYS A 414 -15.99 -21.94 4.25
N ASN A 415 -17.23 -22.48 4.30
CA ASN A 415 -17.83 -22.98 5.54
C ASN A 415 -18.86 -24.09 5.22
N GLU A 416 -18.37 -25.27 4.85
CA GLU A 416 -19.20 -26.43 4.52
C GLU A 416 -19.85 -27.04 5.77
N GLY A 417 -21.12 -27.40 5.64
CA GLY A 417 -21.88 -28.00 6.73
C GLY A 417 -22.08 -27.09 7.94
N GLY A 418 -21.70 -25.81 7.83
CA GLY A 418 -21.82 -24.85 8.94
C GLY A 418 -20.92 -25.24 10.11
N ILE A 419 -19.69 -25.71 9.86
CA ILE A 419 -18.74 -26.07 10.93
C ILE A 419 -18.41 -24.87 11.81
N LEU A 420 -18.35 -23.68 11.23
CA LEU A 420 -18.21 -22.41 11.95
C LEU A 420 -19.59 -21.76 12.14
N PRO A 421 -19.84 -21.08 13.28
CA PRO A 421 -18.94 -20.89 14.43
C PRO A 421 -18.78 -22.14 15.28
N LEU A 422 -17.62 -22.25 15.95
CA LEU A 422 -17.27 -23.38 16.82
C LEU A 422 -17.96 -23.24 18.19
N ALA A 423 -18.52 -24.34 18.68
CA ALA A 423 -19.03 -24.39 20.03
C ALA A 423 -17.88 -24.47 21.06
N GLU A 424 -18.02 -23.77 22.20
CA GLU A 424 -16.99 -23.61 23.23
C GLU A 424 -16.45 -24.94 23.80
N HIS A 425 -17.30 -25.97 23.87
CA HIS A 425 -16.95 -27.28 24.44
C HIS A 425 -16.22 -28.22 23.45
N LYS A 426 -16.00 -27.82 22.21
CA LYS A 426 -15.29 -28.63 21.21
C LYS A 426 -13.84 -28.84 21.64
N LYS A 427 -13.34 -30.07 21.37
CA LYS A 427 -11.92 -30.38 21.50
C LYS A 427 -11.21 -29.92 20.22
N ILE A 428 -10.46 -28.86 20.35
CA ILE A 428 -9.76 -28.19 19.23
C ILE A 428 -8.29 -28.64 19.25
N PHE A 429 -7.80 -29.07 18.12
CA PHE A 429 -6.38 -29.27 17.88
C PHE A 429 -5.87 -28.19 16.93
N VAL A 430 -4.88 -27.40 17.38
CA VAL A 430 -4.24 -26.33 16.61
C VAL A 430 -2.90 -26.80 16.13
N THR A 431 -2.55 -26.45 14.89
CA THR A 431 -1.28 -26.84 14.24
C THR A 431 -0.87 -25.85 13.16
N GLY A 432 0.34 -26.01 12.63
CA GLY A 432 0.89 -25.20 11.56
C GLY A 432 1.86 -24.13 12.07
N PRO A 433 2.76 -23.63 11.19
CA PRO A 433 3.83 -22.72 11.59
C PRO A 433 3.31 -21.33 12.01
N ASN A 434 2.15 -20.92 11.50
CA ASN A 434 1.56 -19.60 11.80
C ASN A 434 0.70 -19.58 13.08
N ALA A 435 0.47 -20.74 13.72
CA ALA A 435 -0.39 -20.83 14.89
C ALA A 435 0.14 -20.04 16.10
N ASN A 436 1.47 -20.02 16.29
CA ASN A 436 2.13 -19.45 17.46
C ASN A 436 3.25 -18.47 17.06
N SER A 437 2.93 -17.49 16.22
CA SER A 437 3.86 -16.45 15.76
C SER A 437 3.16 -15.10 15.60
N LEU A 438 3.54 -14.13 16.39
CA LEU A 438 3.16 -12.73 16.20
C LEU A 438 3.88 -12.13 14.99
N ARG A 439 5.11 -12.58 14.72
CA ARG A 439 5.87 -12.15 13.54
C ARG A 439 5.12 -12.43 12.25
N ALA A 440 4.55 -13.64 12.10
CA ALA A 440 3.76 -14.00 10.92
C ALA A 440 2.46 -13.19 10.83
N LEU A 441 1.79 -12.90 11.96
CA LEU A 441 0.57 -12.08 11.99
C LEU A 441 0.83 -10.61 11.60
N ASN A 442 1.99 -10.06 11.97
CA ASN A 442 2.31 -8.67 11.72
C ASN A 442 2.91 -8.44 10.32
N GLY A 443 3.74 -9.36 9.83
CA GLY A 443 4.45 -9.18 8.57
C GLY A 443 5.64 -8.23 8.68
N GLY A 444 6.16 -7.79 7.53
CA GLY A 444 7.25 -6.82 7.44
C GLY A 444 6.86 -5.42 7.94
N TRP A 445 7.81 -4.50 8.01
CA TRP A 445 7.66 -3.14 8.55
C TRP A 445 7.12 -3.09 9.98
N SER A 446 7.33 -4.16 10.78
CA SER A 446 6.84 -4.29 12.15
C SER A 446 7.99 -4.47 13.11
N TYR A 447 8.32 -3.42 13.86
CA TYR A 447 9.46 -3.27 14.78
C TYR A 447 10.84 -3.33 14.11
N ARG A 448 10.99 -4.12 13.08
CA ARG A 448 12.15 -4.21 12.18
C ARG A 448 11.67 -4.31 10.75
N TRP A 449 12.54 -4.02 9.79
CA TRP A 449 12.24 -4.11 8.37
C TRP A 449 11.61 -5.46 7.95
N GLN A 450 12.20 -6.59 8.38
CA GLN A 450 11.70 -7.92 8.05
C GLN A 450 10.65 -8.48 9.03
N GLY A 451 10.21 -7.65 9.99
CA GLY A 451 9.28 -8.04 11.05
C GLY A 451 9.93 -8.78 12.21
N SER A 452 9.58 -8.42 13.46
CA SER A 452 10.15 -9.00 14.69
C SER A 452 9.18 -8.90 15.89
N ALA A 453 7.87 -9.06 15.64
CA ALA A 453 6.86 -8.83 16.68
C ALA A 453 6.99 -9.76 17.89
N ASP A 454 7.43 -11.01 17.72
CA ASP A 454 7.60 -11.96 18.84
C ASP A 454 8.60 -11.45 19.88
N GLU A 455 9.62 -10.68 19.45
CA GLU A 455 10.63 -10.08 20.34
C GLU A 455 10.07 -8.86 21.08
N PHE A 456 9.32 -7.98 20.37
CA PHE A 456 8.95 -6.65 20.88
C PHE A 456 7.54 -6.58 21.47
N ALA A 457 6.67 -7.54 21.18
CA ALA A 457 5.24 -7.46 21.48
C ALA A 457 4.70 -8.66 22.30
N PRO A 458 5.39 -9.13 23.36
CA PRO A 458 5.00 -10.32 24.10
C PRO A 458 3.67 -10.15 24.87
N GLN A 459 3.10 -8.94 24.93
CA GLN A 459 1.81 -8.64 25.56
C GLN A 459 0.61 -8.97 24.68
N TYR A 460 0.80 -9.23 23.40
CA TYR A 460 -0.27 -9.60 22.47
C TYR A 460 -0.34 -11.11 22.29
N ASN A 461 -1.53 -11.60 21.97
CA ASN A 461 -1.78 -13.02 21.79
C ASN A 461 -1.51 -13.48 20.35
N THR A 462 -0.79 -14.58 20.21
CA THR A 462 -0.76 -15.37 18.99
C THR A 462 -2.15 -15.97 18.70
N ILE A 463 -2.35 -16.58 17.51
CA ILE A 463 -3.60 -17.33 17.23
C ILE A 463 -3.82 -18.42 18.27
N LEU A 464 -2.77 -19.18 18.62
CA LEU A 464 -2.85 -20.24 19.62
C LEU A 464 -3.31 -19.74 21.00
N GLU A 465 -2.67 -18.69 21.49
CA GLU A 465 -2.97 -18.12 22.81
C GLU A 465 -4.39 -17.52 22.87
N ALA A 466 -4.81 -16.85 21.80
CA ALA A 466 -6.16 -16.32 21.68
C ALA A 466 -7.22 -17.45 21.68
N LEU A 467 -6.98 -18.54 20.95
CA LEU A 467 -7.85 -19.71 20.96
C LEU A 467 -7.88 -20.41 22.32
N GLN A 468 -6.73 -20.54 23.00
CA GLN A 468 -6.64 -21.09 24.35
C GLN A 468 -7.38 -20.24 25.38
N SER A 469 -7.37 -18.93 25.19
CA SER A 469 -8.11 -17.99 26.05
C SER A 469 -9.62 -18.06 25.84
N ARG A 470 -10.06 -18.43 24.62
CA ARG A 470 -11.49 -18.41 24.23
C ARG A 470 -12.19 -19.75 24.37
N PHE A 471 -11.50 -20.89 24.18
CA PHE A 471 -12.08 -22.22 24.14
C PHE A 471 -11.56 -23.11 25.28
N LEU A 472 -12.42 -23.99 25.81
CA LEU A 472 -12.12 -24.80 26.99
C LEU A 472 -11.06 -25.91 26.75
N HIS A 473 -10.98 -26.44 25.53
CA HIS A 473 -10.20 -27.63 25.21
C HIS A 473 -9.37 -27.42 23.95
N VAL A 474 -8.23 -26.76 24.10
CA VAL A 474 -7.27 -26.50 22.99
C VAL A 474 -5.98 -27.25 23.25
N THR A 475 -5.53 -28.03 22.27
CA THR A 475 -4.24 -28.72 22.27
C THR A 475 -3.45 -28.29 21.04
N TYR A 476 -2.11 -28.36 21.11
CA TYR A 476 -1.22 -27.83 20.08
C TYR A 476 -0.04 -28.74 19.83
N GLU A 477 0.31 -28.87 18.56
CA GLU A 477 1.58 -29.39 18.07
C GLU A 477 1.85 -28.75 16.69
N PRO A 478 2.99 -28.08 16.46
CA PRO A 478 3.19 -27.29 15.25
C PRO A 478 3.23 -28.12 13.95
N GLY A 479 3.84 -29.30 13.99
CA GLY A 479 4.00 -30.15 12.81
C GLY A 479 5.02 -29.64 11.80
N VAL A 480 4.93 -28.36 11.45
CA VAL A 480 5.90 -27.61 10.64
C VAL A 480 6.27 -26.33 11.41
N VAL A 481 7.52 -25.94 11.39
CA VAL A 481 8.02 -24.70 11.99
C VAL A 481 8.93 -23.96 11.02
N TYR A 482 8.95 -22.63 11.12
CA TYR A 482 9.85 -21.79 10.34
C TYR A 482 11.27 -21.84 10.89
N ASP A 483 12.24 -21.69 9.99
CA ASP A 483 13.64 -21.44 10.37
C ASP A 483 13.75 -19.97 10.85
N GLU A 484 14.33 -19.77 12.02
CA GLU A 484 14.56 -18.43 12.62
C GLU A 484 15.76 -17.69 11.98
N THR A 485 16.45 -18.29 11.00
CA THR A 485 17.58 -17.64 10.32
C THR A 485 17.10 -16.38 9.60
N PRO A 486 17.71 -15.22 9.84
CA PRO A 486 17.36 -14.00 9.14
C PRO A 486 17.39 -14.18 7.62
N MET A 487 16.42 -13.58 6.92
CA MET A 487 16.25 -13.64 5.46
C MET A 487 15.90 -15.03 4.87
N ALA A 488 15.73 -16.06 5.70
CA ALA A 488 15.41 -17.43 5.29
C ALA A 488 13.91 -17.75 5.46
N TRP A 489 13.03 -16.79 5.16
CA TRP A 489 11.59 -16.88 5.40
C TRP A 489 10.89 -18.11 4.77
N GLN A 490 11.47 -18.70 3.72
CA GLN A 490 10.95 -19.88 3.04
C GLN A 490 11.41 -21.21 3.67
N ASN A 491 12.35 -21.18 4.61
CA ASN A 491 12.91 -22.39 5.20
C ASN A 491 12.01 -22.92 6.32
N GLU A 492 11.78 -24.23 6.29
CA GLU A 492 10.89 -24.93 7.22
C GLU A 492 11.46 -26.26 7.68
N ASP A 493 11.21 -26.63 8.95
CA ASP A 493 11.38 -27.98 9.46
C ASP A 493 10.02 -28.68 9.54
N ALA A 494 9.91 -29.79 8.81
CA ALA A 494 8.68 -30.61 8.71
C ALA A 494 8.78 -31.92 9.51
N SER A 495 9.82 -32.12 10.31
CA SER A 495 10.05 -33.37 11.07
C SER A 495 8.94 -33.67 12.07
N GLY A 496 8.18 -32.65 12.48
CA GLY A 496 7.05 -32.73 13.44
C GLY A 496 5.73 -33.27 12.88
N ILE A 497 5.56 -33.40 11.54
CA ILE A 497 4.27 -33.73 10.91
C ILE A 497 3.64 -35.01 11.49
N ALA A 498 4.41 -36.08 11.60
CA ALA A 498 3.89 -37.37 12.11
C ALA A 498 3.38 -37.23 13.56
N LYS A 499 4.06 -36.44 14.39
CA LYS A 499 3.68 -36.17 15.77
C LYS A 499 2.39 -35.35 15.83
N ALA A 500 2.25 -34.32 15.02
CA ALA A 500 1.05 -33.49 14.93
C ALA A 500 -0.18 -34.31 14.48
N VAL A 501 -0.03 -35.15 13.43
CA VAL A 501 -1.11 -36.06 12.98
C VAL A 501 -1.51 -37.04 14.07
N ALA A 502 -0.57 -37.58 14.85
CA ALA A 502 -0.87 -38.48 15.96
C ALA A 502 -1.62 -37.74 17.09
N ALA A 503 -1.20 -36.53 17.45
CA ALA A 503 -1.81 -35.70 18.48
C ALA A 503 -3.24 -35.26 18.11
N ALA A 504 -3.53 -35.02 16.83
CA ALA A 504 -4.84 -34.59 16.32
C ALA A 504 -5.96 -35.65 16.45
N ARG A 505 -5.64 -36.92 16.68
CA ARG A 505 -6.63 -38.05 16.67
C ARG A 505 -7.80 -37.85 17.63
N GLY A 506 -7.56 -37.22 18.79
CA GLY A 506 -8.57 -36.99 19.83
C GLY A 506 -9.42 -35.76 19.64
N ALA A 507 -9.16 -34.96 18.61
CA ALA A 507 -9.86 -33.71 18.38
C ALA A 507 -11.27 -33.92 17.76
N ASP A 508 -12.16 -32.97 18.01
CA ASP A 508 -13.43 -32.84 17.28
C ASP A 508 -13.27 -32.00 16.01
N VAL A 509 -12.33 -31.05 16.03
CA VAL A 509 -12.00 -30.14 14.92
C VAL A 509 -10.51 -29.81 14.94
N ILE A 510 -9.93 -29.65 13.79
CA ILE A 510 -8.53 -29.28 13.59
C ILE A 510 -8.49 -27.87 13.01
N ILE A 511 -7.69 -26.99 13.61
CA ILE A 511 -7.38 -25.65 13.06
C ILE A 511 -5.94 -25.69 12.56
N ALA A 512 -5.76 -25.64 11.25
CA ALA A 512 -4.45 -25.65 10.60
C ALA A 512 -4.10 -24.24 10.15
N CYS A 513 -3.18 -23.59 10.86
CA CYS A 513 -2.68 -22.23 10.56
C CYS A 513 -1.44 -22.32 9.67
N VAL A 514 -1.63 -22.03 8.40
CA VAL A 514 -0.61 -22.12 7.36
C VAL A 514 -0.47 -20.80 6.62
N GLY A 515 0.56 -20.65 5.80
CA GLY A 515 0.76 -19.45 5.01
C GLY A 515 2.24 -19.12 4.82
N GLU A 516 2.60 -17.89 5.13
CA GLU A 516 3.95 -17.36 4.95
C GLU A 516 4.55 -16.90 6.29
N ASN A 517 5.87 -17.02 6.42
CA ASN A 517 6.61 -16.29 7.44
C ASN A 517 6.73 -14.82 7.02
N SER A 518 7.10 -13.93 7.92
CA SER A 518 7.32 -12.52 7.62
C SER A 518 8.49 -12.32 6.66
N TYR A 519 8.28 -11.46 5.70
CA TYR A 519 9.28 -10.94 4.74
C TYR A 519 8.88 -9.53 4.30
N CYS A 520 9.86 -8.80 3.74
CA CYS A 520 9.65 -7.51 3.12
C CYS A 520 10.56 -7.37 1.89
N GLU A 521 10.07 -6.73 0.82
CA GLU A 521 10.84 -6.37 -0.39
C GLU A 521 11.58 -7.54 -1.07
N THR A 522 12.76 -7.28 -1.67
CA THR A 522 13.56 -8.27 -2.38
C THR A 522 13.80 -9.59 -1.63
N PRO A 523 14.04 -9.61 -0.32
CA PRO A 523 14.10 -10.86 0.44
C PRO A 523 12.85 -11.74 0.30
N GLY A 524 11.67 -11.15 0.08
CA GLY A 524 10.42 -11.86 -0.14
C GLY A 524 10.22 -12.41 -1.56
N ASN A 525 11.20 -12.29 -2.47
CA ASN A 525 11.13 -12.89 -3.80
C ASN A 525 10.97 -14.41 -3.73
N MET A 526 10.21 -14.98 -4.65
CA MET A 526 9.98 -16.43 -4.75
C MET A 526 10.04 -16.92 -6.19
N ASP A 527 10.23 -18.23 -6.36
CA ASP A 527 10.20 -18.91 -7.66
C ASP A 527 8.94 -19.76 -7.86
N ASP A 528 8.20 -20.07 -6.79
CA ASP A 528 6.98 -20.87 -6.82
C ASP A 528 5.86 -20.24 -5.98
N LEU A 529 4.71 -19.99 -6.61
CA LEU A 529 3.53 -19.42 -5.94
C LEU A 529 2.75 -20.46 -5.12
N ASN A 530 3.04 -21.76 -5.24
CA ASN A 530 2.42 -22.78 -4.42
C ASN A 530 2.69 -22.54 -2.93
N LEU A 531 1.70 -22.80 -2.08
CA LEU A 531 1.94 -22.95 -0.64
C LEU A 531 3.00 -24.05 -0.44
N SER A 532 3.84 -23.89 0.57
CA SER A 532 4.92 -24.82 0.89
C SER A 532 4.49 -26.28 0.82
N ALA A 533 5.33 -27.11 0.21
CA ALA A 533 5.11 -28.56 0.12
C ALA A 533 5.00 -29.21 1.51
N HIS A 534 5.73 -28.70 2.51
CA HIS A 534 5.69 -29.19 3.88
C HIS A 534 4.34 -28.88 4.56
N GLN A 535 3.86 -27.66 4.42
CA GLN A 535 2.56 -27.26 4.95
C GLN A 535 1.42 -28.00 4.26
N LYS A 536 1.49 -28.18 2.93
CA LYS A 536 0.53 -29.04 2.19
C LYS A 536 0.58 -30.49 2.67
N ALA A 537 1.76 -31.05 2.96
CA ALA A 537 1.91 -32.41 3.49
C ALA A 537 1.30 -32.55 4.89
N LEU A 538 1.43 -31.52 5.75
CA LEU A 538 0.76 -31.48 7.05
C LEU A 538 -0.75 -31.56 6.89
N VAL A 539 -1.38 -30.72 6.06
CA VAL A 539 -2.83 -30.71 5.81
C VAL A 539 -3.31 -32.04 5.26
N ARG A 540 -2.61 -32.63 4.28
CA ARG A 540 -2.94 -33.96 3.73
C ARG A 540 -2.85 -35.06 4.80
N GLY A 541 -1.82 -35.02 5.65
CA GLY A 541 -1.67 -35.97 6.76
C GLY A 541 -2.84 -35.87 7.75
N LEU A 542 -3.25 -34.66 8.12
CA LEU A 542 -4.41 -34.43 8.99
C LEU A 542 -5.73 -34.88 8.36
N ALA A 543 -5.91 -34.71 7.05
CA ALA A 543 -7.11 -35.14 6.34
C ALA A 543 -7.35 -36.64 6.41
N THR A 544 -6.28 -37.46 6.56
CA THR A 544 -6.42 -38.93 6.75
C THR A 544 -7.19 -39.33 8.00
N LEU A 545 -7.33 -38.41 8.95
CA LEU A 545 -8.07 -38.67 10.20
C LEU A 545 -9.59 -38.57 10.04
N GLY A 546 -10.08 -38.03 8.91
CA GLY A 546 -11.51 -37.83 8.64
C GLY A 546 -12.17 -36.83 9.59
N LYS A 547 -11.38 -35.93 10.19
CA LYS A 547 -11.86 -34.85 11.05
C LYS A 547 -12.06 -33.58 10.23
N PRO A 548 -13.05 -32.71 10.56
CA PRO A 548 -13.18 -31.43 9.91
C PRO A 548 -11.94 -30.57 10.16
N ILE A 549 -11.39 -30.00 9.08
CA ILE A 549 -10.26 -29.09 9.11
C ILE A 549 -10.77 -27.68 8.82
N VAL A 550 -10.44 -26.72 9.69
CA VAL A 550 -10.52 -25.28 9.45
C VAL A 550 -9.12 -24.84 9.05
N LEU A 551 -8.96 -24.46 7.79
CA LEU A 551 -7.71 -23.93 7.27
C LEU A 551 -7.70 -22.43 7.53
N VAL A 552 -6.68 -21.94 8.21
CA VAL A 552 -6.42 -20.53 8.45
C VAL A 552 -5.20 -20.14 7.62
N LEU A 553 -5.40 -19.24 6.67
CA LEU A 553 -4.37 -18.69 5.81
C LEU A 553 -3.86 -17.39 6.43
N ASN A 554 -2.59 -17.35 6.83
CA ASN A 554 -1.91 -16.14 7.30
C ASN A 554 -0.78 -15.87 6.31
N GLU A 555 -1.07 -15.07 5.32
CA GLU A 555 -0.20 -14.88 4.16
C GLU A 555 -0.29 -13.46 3.60
N GLY A 556 0.83 -12.92 3.16
CA GLY A 556 0.89 -11.59 2.52
C GLY A 556 0.49 -11.61 1.05
N ARG A 557 0.46 -12.80 0.44
CA ARG A 557 0.13 -13.04 -0.98
C ARG A 557 -0.70 -14.31 -1.10
N PRO A 558 -1.69 -14.37 -2.04
CA PRO A 558 -2.51 -15.57 -2.22
C PRO A 558 -1.66 -16.74 -2.75
N ARG A 559 -1.32 -17.69 -1.88
CA ARG A 559 -0.56 -18.91 -2.23
C ARG A 559 -1.50 -19.98 -2.80
N LEU A 560 -1.06 -20.69 -3.83
CA LEU A 560 -1.89 -21.71 -4.48
C LEU A 560 -2.14 -22.91 -3.57
N ILE A 561 -3.42 -23.15 -3.25
CA ILE A 561 -3.92 -24.17 -2.32
C ILE A 561 -4.98 -25.10 -2.93
N GLY A 562 -5.23 -25.01 -4.24
CA GLY A 562 -6.32 -25.72 -4.90
C GLY A 562 -6.30 -27.25 -4.72
N ASP A 563 -5.17 -27.83 -4.34
CA ASP A 563 -4.99 -29.25 -4.08
C ASP A 563 -5.27 -29.68 -2.62
N ILE A 564 -5.31 -28.74 -1.68
CA ILE A 564 -5.62 -29.01 -0.26
C ILE A 564 -6.95 -28.35 0.19
N GLU A 565 -7.41 -27.31 -0.48
CA GLU A 565 -8.69 -26.65 -0.18
C GLU A 565 -9.87 -27.64 -0.13
N PRO A 566 -10.01 -28.62 -1.08
CA PRO A 566 -11.11 -29.57 -1.02
C PRO A 566 -11.09 -30.52 0.21
N LEU A 567 -9.96 -30.61 0.90
CA LEU A 567 -9.79 -31.42 2.12
C LEU A 567 -10.29 -30.68 3.37
N CYS A 568 -10.59 -29.39 3.26
CA CYS A 568 -10.94 -28.53 4.38
C CYS A 568 -12.43 -28.24 4.43
N ALA A 569 -13.04 -28.32 5.61
CA ALA A 569 -14.44 -28.00 5.85
C ALA A 569 -14.70 -26.48 5.91
N ALA A 570 -13.71 -25.71 6.35
CA ALA A 570 -13.75 -24.26 6.30
C ALA A 570 -12.38 -23.68 5.94
N VAL A 571 -12.38 -22.49 5.33
CA VAL A 571 -11.18 -21.74 5.00
C VAL A 571 -11.39 -20.27 5.41
N VAL A 572 -10.45 -19.74 6.17
CA VAL A 572 -10.40 -18.34 6.59
C VAL A 572 -9.08 -17.76 6.15
N ASP A 573 -9.12 -16.65 5.45
CA ASP A 573 -7.92 -15.86 5.13
C ASP A 573 -7.83 -14.69 6.12
N VAL A 574 -6.82 -14.71 6.96
CA VAL A 574 -6.55 -13.62 7.91
C VAL A 574 -5.57 -12.60 7.35
N MET A 575 -4.90 -12.92 6.25
CA MET A 575 -3.83 -12.12 5.66
C MET A 575 -2.79 -11.72 6.73
N LEU A 576 -2.57 -10.41 6.97
CA LEU A 576 -1.64 -9.88 7.97
C LEU A 576 -2.37 -8.93 8.95
N PRO A 577 -3.14 -9.48 9.92
CA PRO A 577 -4.06 -8.72 10.77
C PRO A 577 -3.39 -8.02 11.96
N SER A 578 -2.06 -8.09 12.06
CA SER A 578 -1.24 -7.43 13.08
C SER A 578 -1.47 -7.93 14.52
N ASN A 579 -1.07 -7.13 15.52
CA ASN A 579 -1.02 -7.48 16.94
C ASN A 579 -2.36 -7.99 17.52
N HIS A 580 -3.49 -7.56 16.99
CA HIS A 580 -4.82 -7.96 17.47
C HIS A 580 -5.45 -9.09 16.65
N GLY A 581 -4.79 -9.58 15.61
CA GLY A 581 -5.33 -10.58 14.68
C GLY A 581 -5.67 -11.91 15.34
N GLY A 582 -4.83 -12.42 16.24
CA GLY A 582 -5.15 -13.67 16.97
C GLY A 582 -6.45 -13.56 17.76
N ASN A 583 -6.67 -12.45 18.46
CA ASN A 583 -7.90 -12.21 19.22
C ASN A 583 -9.11 -12.00 18.31
N ALA A 584 -8.94 -11.33 17.17
CA ALA A 584 -9.97 -11.13 16.16
C ALA A 584 -10.43 -12.46 15.58
N LEU A 585 -9.51 -13.33 15.17
CA LEU A 585 -9.80 -14.66 14.67
C LEU A 585 -10.54 -15.52 15.71
N ALA A 586 -10.09 -15.52 16.97
CA ALA A 586 -10.75 -16.27 18.02
C ALA A 586 -12.21 -15.82 18.25
N ALA A 587 -12.48 -14.51 18.20
CA ALA A 587 -13.82 -13.94 18.30
C ALA A 587 -14.70 -14.28 17.08
N LEU A 588 -14.12 -14.34 15.89
CA LEU A 588 -14.81 -14.75 14.67
C LEU A 588 -15.12 -16.25 14.67
N LEU A 589 -14.14 -17.11 14.99
CA LEU A 589 -14.34 -18.55 15.00
C LEU A 589 -15.33 -19.01 16.09
N SER A 590 -15.44 -18.30 17.21
CA SER A 590 -16.43 -18.57 18.25
C SER A 590 -17.83 -18.05 17.91
N GLY A 591 -17.95 -17.12 16.95
CA GLY A 591 -19.19 -16.45 16.60
C GLY A 591 -19.57 -15.31 17.56
N ASP A 592 -18.66 -14.84 18.41
CA ASP A 592 -18.83 -13.62 19.21
C ASP A 592 -18.86 -12.38 18.28
N ARG A 593 -18.15 -12.49 17.17
CA ARG A 593 -18.18 -11.53 16.05
C ARG A 593 -18.59 -12.27 14.76
N ASN A 594 -19.01 -11.52 13.74
CA ASN A 594 -19.43 -12.09 12.46
C ASN A 594 -18.46 -11.66 11.36
N PHE A 595 -18.12 -12.57 10.46
CA PHE A 595 -17.30 -12.26 9.29
C PHE A 595 -18.00 -11.28 8.36
N SER A 596 -17.23 -10.33 7.85
CA SER A 596 -17.70 -9.36 6.85
C SER A 596 -16.62 -8.92 5.88
N GLY A 597 -15.38 -9.39 6.03
CA GLY A 597 -14.27 -9.15 5.12
C GLY A 597 -14.58 -9.69 3.73
N LYS A 598 -14.05 -9.02 2.70
CA LYS A 598 -14.11 -9.43 1.30
C LYS A 598 -12.71 -9.38 0.71
N LEU A 599 -12.35 -10.34 -0.16
CA LEU A 599 -11.04 -10.33 -0.81
C LEU A 599 -10.82 -9.05 -1.62
N PRO A 600 -9.77 -8.28 -1.35
CA PRO A 600 -9.43 -7.09 -2.13
C PRO A 600 -8.58 -7.42 -3.36
N PHE A 601 -8.42 -8.69 -3.66
CA PHE A 601 -7.71 -9.26 -4.81
C PHE A 601 -8.42 -10.51 -5.33
N THR A 602 -8.08 -10.89 -6.55
CA THR A 602 -8.46 -12.18 -7.13
C THR A 602 -7.54 -13.26 -6.62
N TYR A 603 -8.09 -14.26 -5.94
CA TYR A 603 -7.32 -15.41 -5.44
C TYR A 603 -7.11 -16.42 -6.58
N SER A 604 -5.88 -16.53 -7.08
CA SER A 604 -5.54 -17.41 -8.19
C SER A 604 -5.66 -18.90 -7.81
N LYS A 605 -6.09 -19.72 -8.76
CA LYS A 605 -6.18 -21.18 -8.61
C LYS A 605 -5.01 -21.90 -9.26
N HIS A 606 -4.50 -21.35 -10.36
CA HIS A 606 -3.47 -21.96 -11.19
C HIS A 606 -2.34 -20.97 -11.47
N ILE A 607 -1.10 -21.47 -11.51
CA ILE A 607 0.09 -20.63 -11.74
C ILE A 607 0.09 -19.91 -13.09
N ASN A 608 -0.57 -20.47 -14.10
CA ASN A 608 -0.63 -19.91 -15.46
C ASN A 608 -1.87 -19.02 -15.70
N ALA A 609 -2.70 -18.80 -14.69
CA ALA A 609 -3.90 -18.00 -14.76
C ALA A 609 -3.88 -16.89 -13.69
N LEU A 610 -2.82 -16.08 -13.70
CA LEU A 610 -2.67 -14.92 -12.85
C LEU A 610 -3.34 -13.74 -13.55
N HIS A 611 -4.48 -13.30 -13.04
CA HIS A 611 -5.22 -12.17 -13.58
C HIS A 611 -6.00 -11.45 -12.49
N THR A 612 -6.47 -10.25 -12.79
CA THR A 612 -7.30 -9.45 -11.93
C THR A 612 -8.77 -9.51 -12.36
N TYR A 613 -9.69 -9.06 -11.50
CA TYR A 613 -11.13 -9.12 -11.76
C TYR A 613 -11.57 -8.25 -12.96
N ASP A 614 -10.77 -7.23 -13.33
CA ASP A 614 -11.01 -6.26 -14.42
C ASP A 614 -10.26 -6.65 -15.70
N TYR A 615 -10.14 -7.94 -15.97
CA TYR A 615 -9.53 -8.46 -17.19
C TYR A 615 -10.27 -8.00 -18.46
N LYS A 616 -9.60 -8.06 -19.61
CA LYS A 616 -10.23 -7.73 -20.91
C LYS A 616 -11.19 -8.84 -21.32
N VAL A 617 -12.31 -8.49 -21.93
CA VAL A 617 -13.33 -9.46 -22.36
C VAL A 617 -12.81 -10.55 -23.30
N SER A 618 -11.67 -10.30 -23.96
CA SER A 618 -10.99 -11.28 -24.83
C SER A 618 -10.09 -12.27 -24.08
N GLU A 619 -9.78 -12.01 -22.81
CA GLU A 619 -8.88 -12.88 -22.00
C GLU A 619 -9.62 -14.09 -21.41
N HIS A 620 -10.94 -14.03 -21.30
CA HIS A 620 -11.77 -15.12 -20.76
C HIS A 620 -12.91 -15.46 -21.73
N ARG A 621 -12.83 -16.62 -22.37
CA ARG A 621 -13.83 -17.14 -23.33
C ARG A 621 -14.14 -18.58 -23.03
N GLU A 622 -15.40 -18.91 -22.82
CA GLU A 622 -15.82 -20.28 -22.53
C GLU A 622 -15.65 -21.20 -23.73
N THR A 623 -16.08 -20.77 -24.90
CA THR A 623 -15.90 -21.52 -26.17
C THR A 623 -15.82 -20.59 -27.36
N MET A 624 -15.11 -21.02 -28.42
CA MET A 624 -15.13 -20.41 -29.74
C MET A 624 -15.61 -21.44 -30.76
N GLU A 625 -16.60 -21.05 -31.58
CA GLU A 625 -17.16 -21.90 -32.62
C GLU A 625 -16.32 -21.93 -33.90
N GLY A 626 -16.46 -22.98 -34.68
CA GLY A 626 -15.83 -23.13 -35.99
C GLY A 626 -14.52 -23.89 -35.97
N SER A 627 -13.62 -23.60 -36.94
CA SER A 627 -12.34 -24.29 -37.11
C SER A 627 -11.37 -24.09 -35.95
N TYR A 628 -11.61 -23.09 -35.12
CA TYR A 628 -10.83 -22.72 -33.94
C TYR A 628 -11.68 -22.89 -32.68
N ASN A 629 -12.31 -24.05 -32.51
CA ASN A 629 -13.04 -24.36 -31.29
C ASN A 629 -12.05 -24.62 -30.16
N TYR A 630 -11.89 -23.65 -29.26
CA TYR A 630 -11.08 -23.74 -28.05
C TYR A 630 -11.77 -23.01 -26.90
N ASP A 631 -11.42 -23.38 -25.69
CA ASP A 631 -11.75 -22.61 -24.50
C ASP A 631 -10.53 -21.84 -23.98
N ALA A 632 -10.78 -20.71 -23.37
CA ALA A 632 -9.78 -19.88 -22.69
C ALA A 632 -10.36 -19.44 -21.34
N VAL A 633 -10.90 -20.39 -20.58
CA VAL A 633 -11.46 -20.11 -19.26
C VAL A 633 -10.34 -19.87 -18.27
N MET A 634 -10.42 -18.71 -17.61
CA MET A 634 -9.56 -18.40 -16.46
C MET A 634 -10.32 -18.75 -15.18
N ASP A 635 -9.98 -19.91 -14.59
CA ASP A 635 -10.58 -20.39 -13.36
C ASP A 635 -9.83 -19.81 -12.16
N VAL A 636 -10.57 -19.27 -11.18
CA VAL A 636 -10.02 -18.66 -9.96
C VAL A 636 -10.45 -19.48 -8.74
N GLN A 637 -9.66 -19.43 -7.68
CA GLN A 637 -10.05 -20.04 -6.42
C GLN A 637 -11.21 -19.25 -5.80
N TRP A 638 -11.06 -17.94 -5.69
CA TRP A 638 -12.10 -16.99 -5.27
C TRP A 638 -11.94 -15.65 -5.98
N PRO A 639 -13.03 -15.02 -6.43
CA PRO A 639 -12.95 -13.75 -7.13
C PRO A 639 -12.77 -12.56 -6.16
N PHE A 640 -12.29 -11.44 -6.68
CA PHE A 640 -12.31 -10.14 -6.00
C PHE A 640 -13.72 -9.83 -5.45
N GLY A 641 -13.77 -9.33 -4.23
CA GLY A 641 -15.03 -9.03 -3.52
C GLY A 641 -15.72 -10.25 -2.90
N TYR A 642 -15.11 -11.44 -2.99
CA TYR A 642 -15.66 -12.64 -2.37
C TYR A 642 -15.40 -12.67 -0.87
N GLY A 643 -16.37 -13.17 -0.11
CA GLY A 643 -16.29 -13.41 1.33
C GLY A 643 -17.66 -13.79 1.86
N LEU A 644 -17.70 -14.76 2.77
CA LEU A 644 -18.90 -15.28 3.41
C LEU A 644 -19.17 -14.60 4.75
N SER A 645 -20.36 -14.80 5.28
CA SER A 645 -20.80 -14.35 6.60
C SER A 645 -21.60 -15.45 7.29
N TYR A 646 -21.79 -15.35 8.60
CA TYR A 646 -22.74 -16.20 9.35
C TYR A 646 -24.20 -15.81 9.12
N THR A 647 -24.44 -14.77 8.33
CA THR A 647 -25.75 -14.38 7.85
C THR A 647 -25.77 -14.33 6.32
N SER A 648 -26.89 -14.00 5.71
CA SER A 648 -27.04 -13.90 4.27
C SER A 648 -27.73 -12.59 3.88
N PHE A 649 -27.37 -12.08 2.69
CA PHE A 649 -27.91 -10.84 2.17
C PHE A 649 -28.55 -11.07 0.80
N ALA A 650 -29.69 -10.44 0.56
CA ALA A 650 -30.37 -10.42 -0.72
C ALA A 650 -30.39 -9.00 -1.28
N TYR A 651 -30.07 -8.89 -2.58
CA TYR A 651 -30.09 -7.62 -3.31
C TYR A 651 -31.35 -7.54 -4.15
N SER A 652 -31.95 -6.36 -4.21
CA SER A 652 -33.16 -6.12 -5.00
C SER A 652 -33.25 -4.66 -5.46
N ASN A 653 -34.17 -4.36 -6.37
CA ASN A 653 -34.53 -3.00 -6.77
C ASN A 653 -33.36 -2.12 -7.24
N LEU A 654 -32.35 -2.68 -7.93
CA LEU A 654 -31.30 -1.87 -8.54
C LEU A 654 -31.92 -0.92 -9.56
N LYS A 655 -31.72 0.39 -9.37
CA LYS A 655 -32.27 1.47 -10.18
C LYS A 655 -31.22 2.52 -10.47
N VAL A 656 -31.37 3.19 -11.59
CA VAL A 656 -30.59 4.36 -11.98
C VAL A 656 -31.52 5.54 -12.22
N SER A 657 -31.04 6.77 -12.01
CA SER A 657 -31.86 7.98 -12.12
C SER A 657 -32.33 8.32 -13.55
N ALA A 658 -31.65 7.78 -14.57
CA ALA A 658 -32.00 8.02 -15.98
C ALA A 658 -31.51 6.86 -16.86
N ASP A 659 -32.26 6.54 -17.91
CA ASP A 659 -31.91 5.51 -18.91
C ASP A 659 -30.82 5.98 -19.88
N SER A 660 -30.59 7.30 -19.96
CA SER A 660 -29.53 7.91 -20.78
C SER A 660 -28.87 9.08 -20.09
N PHE A 661 -27.58 9.34 -20.43
CA PHE A 661 -26.78 10.36 -19.82
C PHE A 661 -25.79 11.00 -20.82
N LYS A 662 -25.16 12.10 -20.39
CA LYS A 662 -24.08 12.82 -21.06
C LYS A 662 -22.87 12.94 -20.14
N ALA A 663 -21.73 13.35 -20.69
CA ALA A 663 -20.45 13.45 -19.99
C ALA A 663 -20.45 14.33 -18.72
N GLY A 664 -21.33 15.33 -18.64
CA GLY A 664 -21.45 16.22 -17.49
C GLY A 664 -22.45 15.77 -16.41
N ASP A 665 -23.14 14.67 -16.62
CA ASP A 665 -24.19 14.20 -15.71
C ASP A 665 -23.61 13.41 -14.53
N VAL A 666 -24.43 13.32 -13.46
CA VAL A 666 -24.19 12.42 -12.33
C VAL A 666 -25.33 11.40 -12.28
N LEU A 667 -25.00 10.14 -12.46
CA LEU A 667 -25.94 9.03 -12.34
C LEU A 667 -26.14 8.71 -10.85
N LYS A 668 -27.39 8.77 -10.38
CA LYS A 668 -27.74 8.29 -9.04
C LYS A 668 -28.20 6.86 -9.15
N VAL A 669 -27.48 5.96 -8.48
CA VAL A 669 -27.77 4.52 -8.47
C VAL A 669 -28.23 4.14 -7.08
N ALA A 670 -29.30 3.35 -6.97
CA ALA A 670 -29.84 2.87 -5.72
C ALA A 670 -30.08 1.36 -5.78
N VAL A 671 -29.79 0.66 -4.69
CA VAL A 671 -30.01 -0.78 -4.55
C VAL A 671 -30.46 -1.09 -3.13
N ASP A 672 -31.48 -1.95 -2.98
CA ASP A 672 -31.93 -2.43 -1.68
C ASP A 672 -31.15 -3.68 -1.29
N VAL A 673 -30.65 -3.71 -0.06
CA VAL A 673 -29.95 -4.85 0.54
C VAL A 673 -30.71 -5.27 1.78
N THR A 674 -31.08 -6.54 1.85
CA THR A 674 -31.83 -7.13 2.97
C THR A 674 -31.01 -8.21 3.66
N ASN A 675 -30.88 -8.15 4.96
CA ASN A 675 -30.35 -9.28 5.75
C ASN A 675 -31.41 -10.37 5.88
N THR A 676 -31.24 -11.46 5.13
CA THR A 676 -32.19 -12.59 5.11
C THR A 676 -31.87 -13.69 6.10
N GLY A 677 -30.76 -13.57 6.83
CA GLY A 677 -30.34 -14.53 7.83
C GLY A 677 -30.85 -14.22 9.24
N LYS A 678 -30.22 -14.83 10.23
CA LYS A 678 -30.67 -14.78 11.65
C LYS A 678 -29.72 -14.02 12.57
N ARG A 679 -28.62 -13.48 12.05
CA ARG A 679 -27.60 -12.73 12.80
C ARG A 679 -27.44 -11.34 12.21
N THR A 680 -27.13 -10.39 13.06
CA THR A 680 -26.61 -9.09 12.58
C THR A 680 -25.35 -9.30 11.78
N GLY A 681 -25.20 -8.58 10.67
CA GLY A 681 -24.01 -8.68 9.84
C GLY A 681 -23.76 -7.43 9.03
N LYS A 682 -22.50 -7.26 8.64
CA LYS A 682 -22.08 -6.21 7.75
C LYS A 682 -21.90 -6.76 6.34
N GLU A 683 -22.24 -5.95 5.34
CA GLU A 683 -22.06 -6.27 3.92
C GLU A 683 -21.34 -5.14 3.21
N ALA A 684 -20.39 -5.48 2.34
CA ALA A 684 -19.78 -4.55 1.42
C ALA A 684 -20.57 -4.54 0.11
N VAL A 685 -21.27 -3.45 -0.15
CA VAL A 685 -22.10 -3.27 -1.35
C VAL A 685 -21.23 -2.67 -2.44
N LEU A 686 -20.98 -3.42 -3.53
CA LEU A 686 -20.03 -3.08 -4.58
C LEU A 686 -20.78 -2.72 -5.88
N LEU A 687 -20.58 -1.51 -6.38
CA LEU A 687 -21.13 -1.03 -7.66
C LEU A 687 -20.08 -1.15 -8.76
N TYR A 688 -20.41 -1.86 -9.86
CA TYR A 688 -19.55 -2.00 -11.03
C TYR A 688 -20.17 -1.37 -12.26
N SER A 689 -19.31 -0.93 -13.20
CA SER A 689 -19.68 -0.57 -14.56
C SER A 689 -19.00 -1.47 -15.57
N SER A 690 -19.70 -1.78 -16.68
CA SER A 690 -19.16 -2.43 -17.87
C SER A 690 -19.49 -1.57 -19.08
N ASP A 691 -18.49 -1.20 -19.87
CA ASP A 691 -18.66 -0.62 -21.20
C ASP A 691 -18.84 -1.79 -22.18
N LEU A 692 -19.93 -1.80 -22.94
CA LEU A 692 -20.25 -2.96 -23.78
C LEU A 692 -19.59 -2.90 -25.16
N VAL A 693 -19.31 -1.69 -25.66
CA VAL A 693 -18.66 -1.47 -26.96
C VAL A 693 -17.86 -0.18 -26.92
N ALA A 694 -16.54 -0.29 -27.00
CA ALA A 694 -15.64 0.85 -27.01
C ALA A 694 -14.63 0.76 -28.16
N SER A 695 -13.95 1.86 -28.46
CA SER A 695 -12.89 1.92 -29.49
C SER A 695 -11.60 1.16 -29.13
N LEU A 696 -11.44 0.80 -27.84
CA LEU A 696 -10.45 -0.17 -27.35
C LEU A 696 -11.19 -1.32 -26.66
N ILE A 697 -10.54 -2.49 -26.54
CA ILE A 697 -11.12 -3.63 -25.81
C ILE A 697 -11.40 -3.22 -24.38
N PRO A 698 -12.69 -3.19 -23.94
CA PRO A 698 -13.04 -2.77 -22.60
C PRO A 698 -12.65 -3.82 -21.55
N ASP A 699 -12.49 -3.38 -20.31
CA ASP A 699 -12.45 -4.26 -19.16
C ASP A 699 -13.85 -4.90 -18.95
N VAL A 700 -13.89 -6.15 -18.49
CA VAL A 700 -15.17 -6.87 -18.28
C VAL A 700 -16.09 -6.14 -17.32
N LYS A 701 -15.51 -5.52 -16.30
CA LYS A 701 -16.16 -4.61 -15.34
C LYS A 701 -15.11 -3.82 -14.57
N ARG A 702 -15.52 -2.67 -14.01
CA ARG A 702 -14.67 -1.87 -13.10
C ARG A 702 -15.48 -1.42 -11.89
N LEU A 703 -14.88 -1.48 -10.71
CA LEU A 703 -15.47 -0.96 -9.48
C LEU A 703 -15.64 0.57 -9.60
N ARG A 704 -16.80 1.08 -9.20
CA ARG A 704 -17.15 2.52 -9.29
C ARG A 704 -17.69 3.08 -7.98
N GLY A 705 -18.00 2.21 -7.03
CA GLY A 705 -18.47 2.60 -5.72
C GLY A 705 -18.51 1.41 -4.79
N PHE A 706 -18.33 1.66 -3.52
CA PHE A 706 -18.57 0.67 -2.47
C PHE A 706 -19.05 1.36 -1.20
N GLU A 707 -19.87 0.65 -0.42
CA GLU A 707 -20.36 1.11 0.87
C GLU A 707 -20.48 -0.09 1.83
N LYS A 708 -19.97 0.07 3.05
CA LYS A 708 -20.10 -0.94 4.11
C LYS A 708 -21.29 -0.59 4.96
N ILE A 709 -22.25 -1.51 5.04
CA ILE A 709 -23.49 -1.34 5.81
C ILE A 709 -23.64 -2.43 6.86
N GLU A 710 -24.31 -2.14 7.98
CA GLU A 710 -24.66 -3.12 9.01
C GLU A 710 -26.18 -3.27 9.06
N LEU A 711 -26.69 -4.53 9.06
CA LEU A 711 -28.10 -4.84 9.04
C LEU A 711 -28.46 -5.86 10.10
N GLN A 712 -29.56 -5.59 10.83
CA GLN A 712 -30.20 -6.55 11.72
C GLN A 712 -30.96 -7.62 10.90
N PRO A 713 -31.23 -8.80 11.47
CA PRO A 713 -32.06 -9.82 10.82
C PRO A 713 -33.40 -9.26 10.31
N GLY A 714 -33.67 -9.44 9.01
CA GLY A 714 -34.87 -8.93 8.33
C GLY A 714 -34.84 -7.45 7.97
N GLU A 715 -33.83 -6.72 8.34
CA GLU A 715 -33.67 -5.30 7.97
C GLU A 715 -33.30 -5.15 6.51
N THR A 716 -33.88 -4.12 5.88
CA THR A 716 -33.56 -3.67 4.51
C THR A 716 -33.05 -2.23 4.54
N HIS A 717 -31.93 -1.99 3.87
CA HIS A 717 -31.38 -0.65 3.68
C HIS A 717 -31.18 -0.37 2.19
N THR A 718 -31.51 0.86 1.75
CA THR A 718 -31.27 1.30 0.39
C THR A 718 -29.93 2.05 0.34
N VAL A 719 -28.97 1.46 -0.35
CA VAL A 719 -27.66 2.06 -0.60
C VAL A 719 -27.74 2.96 -1.83
N HIS A 720 -27.13 4.14 -1.75
CA HIS A 720 -27.13 5.15 -2.80
C HIS A 720 -25.70 5.47 -3.25
N PHE A 721 -25.48 5.44 -4.55
CA PHE A 721 -24.22 5.87 -5.16
C PHE A 721 -24.45 7.08 -6.07
N GLU A 722 -23.53 8.02 -6.06
CA GLU A 722 -23.44 9.11 -7.04
C GLU A 722 -22.23 8.81 -7.95
N LEU A 723 -22.51 8.49 -9.23
CA LEU A 723 -21.53 8.14 -10.23
C LEU A 723 -21.45 9.27 -11.26
N PRO A 724 -20.40 10.12 -11.21
CA PRO A 724 -20.14 11.07 -12.29
C PRO A 724 -19.94 10.33 -13.60
N ALA A 725 -20.60 10.76 -14.67
CA ALA A 725 -20.47 10.12 -15.98
C ALA A 725 -19.02 10.10 -16.50
N SER A 726 -18.22 11.12 -16.12
CA SER A 726 -16.79 11.17 -16.41
C SER A 726 -15.99 10.01 -15.83
N ALA A 727 -16.44 9.40 -14.73
CA ALA A 727 -15.81 8.22 -14.15
C ALA A 727 -15.94 6.95 -15.02
N LEU A 728 -16.82 6.97 -16.04
CA LEU A 728 -16.97 5.90 -17.04
C LEU A 728 -16.00 6.06 -18.22
N ALA A 729 -15.22 7.14 -18.27
CA ALA A 729 -14.27 7.40 -19.33
C ALA A 729 -13.05 6.45 -19.26
N PHE A 730 -12.39 6.29 -20.39
CA PHE A 730 -11.15 5.55 -20.55
C PHE A 730 -10.13 6.35 -21.39
N VAL A 731 -8.87 5.92 -21.43
CA VAL A 731 -7.82 6.54 -22.23
C VAL A 731 -7.72 5.85 -23.58
N GLY A 732 -7.99 6.59 -24.67
CA GLY A 732 -7.91 6.08 -26.03
C GLY A 732 -6.48 5.87 -26.53
N ALA A 733 -6.36 5.29 -27.73
CA ALA A 733 -5.07 5.05 -28.39
C ALA A 733 -4.26 6.32 -28.66
N ASP A 734 -4.87 7.49 -28.63
CA ASP A 734 -4.24 8.80 -28.74
C ASP A 734 -3.77 9.40 -27.40
N GLY A 735 -3.86 8.64 -26.29
CA GLY A 735 -3.49 9.07 -24.96
C GLY A 735 -4.49 10.07 -24.31
N LYS A 736 -5.67 10.29 -24.92
CA LYS A 736 -6.65 11.21 -24.40
C LYS A 736 -7.80 10.48 -23.69
N TRP A 737 -8.27 11.06 -22.61
CA TRP A 737 -9.48 10.59 -21.93
C TRP A 737 -10.70 10.79 -22.80
N ARG A 738 -11.57 9.78 -22.87
CA ARG A 738 -12.82 9.81 -23.63
C ARG A 738 -13.92 9.02 -22.97
N LEU A 739 -15.12 9.51 -23.09
CA LEU A 739 -16.36 8.82 -22.85
C LEU A 739 -17.06 8.67 -24.21
N GLU A 740 -17.34 7.46 -24.64
CA GLU A 740 -17.93 7.20 -25.95
C GLU A 740 -19.44 7.00 -25.85
N ALA A 741 -20.16 7.45 -26.88
CA ALA A 741 -21.59 7.15 -27.02
C ALA A 741 -21.79 5.63 -27.18
N GLY A 742 -22.59 5.02 -26.32
CA GLY A 742 -22.76 3.57 -26.30
C GLY A 742 -23.58 3.11 -25.11
N ASP A 743 -23.73 1.79 -25.00
CA ASP A 743 -24.47 1.17 -23.92
C ASP A 743 -23.53 0.72 -22.81
N PHE A 744 -23.87 1.05 -21.58
CA PHE A 744 -23.19 0.65 -20.37
C PHE A 744 -24.09 -0.22 -19.50
N ARG A 745 -23.52 -1.16 -18.79
CA ARG A 745 -24.19 -1.92 -17.74
C ARG A 745 -23.67 -1.51 -16.38
N LEU A 746 -24.56 -1.09 -15.48
CA LEU A 746 -24.26 -0.95 -14.06
C LEU A 746 -24.73 -2.19 -13.32
N SER A 747 -23.90 -2.75 -12.41
CA SER A 747 -24.23 -3.99 -11.70
C SER A 747 -23.86 -3.92 -10.23
N CYS A 748 -24.69 -4.56 -9.38
CA CYS A 748 -24.52 -4.63 -7.94
C CYS A 748 -25.22 -5.90 -7.41
N GLY A 749 -24.52 -6.70 -6.58
CA GLY A 749 -25.09 -7.89 -5.96
C GLY A 749 -25.70 -8.91 -6.94
N GLY A 750 -25.14 -9.04 -8.16
CA GLY A 750 -25.66 -9.91 -9.22
C GLY A 750 -26.78 -9.30 -10.06
N LEU A 751 -27.35 -8.16 -9.67
CA LEU A 751 -28.31 -7.41 -10.46
C LEU A 751 -27.59 -6.55 -11.52
N GLY A 752 -28.32 -6.17 -12.58
CA GLY A 752 -27.78 -5.30 -13.63
C GLY A 752 -28.86 -4.40 -14.22
N VAL A 753 -28.50 -3.17 -14.57
CA VAL A 753 -29.33 -2.19 -15.26
C VAL A 753 -28.54 -1.57 -16.41
N MET A 754 -29.21 -1.37 -17.55
CA MET A 754 -28.62 -0.76 -18.75
C MET A 754 -28.84 0.75 -18.73
N VAL A 755 -27.79 1.48 -19.12
CA VAL A 755 -27.82 2.94 -19.30
C VAL A 755 -27.09 3.30 -20.59
N LYS A 756 -27.50 4.36 -21.27
CA LYS A 756 -26.96 4.76 -22.58
C LYS A 756 -26.24 6.11 -22.49
N CYS A 757 -24.97 6.15 -22.84
CA CYS A 757 -24.29 7.41 -23.12
C CYS A 757 -24.76 7.94 -24.49
N SER A 758 -25.31 9.16 -24.53
CA SER A 758 -25.91 9.75 -25.74
C SER A 758 -24.92 10.58 -26.56
N GLU A 759 -23.69 10.79 -26.08
CA GLU A 759 -22.68 11.60 -26.78
C GLU A 759 -21.28 11.04 -26.57
N THR A 760 -20.40 11.33 -27.53
CA THR A 760 -18.94 11.11 -27.32
C THR A 760 -18.29 12.41 -26.87
N LYS A 761 -17.53 12.36 -25.77
CA LYS A 761 -16.74 13.46 -25.23
C LYS A 761 -15.27 13.03 -25.14
N VAL A 762 -14.37 13.90 -25.63
CA VAL A 762 -12.91 13.75 -25.50
C VAL A 762 -12.37 14.92 -24.70
N TRP A 763 -11.45 14.65 -23.77
CA TRP A 763 -10.77 15.67 -22.97
C TRP A 763 -9.30 15.73 -23.37
N ASP A 764 -8.76 16.94 -23.52
CA ASP A 764 -7.35 17.16 -23.87
C ASP A 764 -6.40 17.12 -22.65
N THR A 765 -6.96 17.13 -21.47
CA THR A 765 -6.21 17.10 -20.19
C THR A 765 -6.77 16.04 -19.26
N PRO A 766 -5.95 15.47 -18.34
CA PRO A 766 -6.39 14.47 -17.36
C PRO A 766 -7.24 15.10 -16.23
N ASN A 767 -8.29 15.83 -16.56
CA ASN A 767 -9.22 16.47 -15.61
C ASN A 767 -10.41 15.57 -15.28
N ILE A 768 -10.15 14.29 -15.05
CA ILE A 768 -11.21 13.38 -14.62
C ILE A 768 -10.98 12.95 -13.20
#